data_8edeb8501823927cfda112045aeb4565
#
_entry.id   8edeb8501823927cfda112045aeb4565
#
_cell.length_a   1.000
_cell.length_b   1.000
_cell.length_c   1.000
_cell.angle_alpha   90.00
_cell.angle_beta   90.00
_cell.angle_gamma   90.00
#
_symmetry.space_group_name_H-M   'P 1'
#
loop_
_entity.id
_entity.type
_entity.pdbx_description
1 polymer ?
#
loop_
_entity_poly.entity_id
_entity_poly.type
_entity_poly.pdbx_seq_one_letter_code
_entity_poly.pdbx_strand_id
1 'polypeptide(L)'
;MASQLQLCSRYSVENMNGAYSQRWKMWSSAFGCLLWRLLLLFLGSRVTGQTEIQDTFCNGRGLTNSNLTCSCFSGFRGPDCSLKNCPVGRAWTDFPSAANVAHADGVECSNMGDCNRLTGLCECRTGFAGQACDRLECPSACSGHGKCLSMAEAASEWDGRVLVRPNVVYDSVWDADILHGCVCDPGWVGHDCSQLECPRGDDPLTPDQRNEVMRIVCEADAGSFVFSFRGVTSADIPFNASYGYVEALLEEMETVTDVQVSMLDDAAAVCGQGEEVVTDVEFLQDFGSLPAAFVSSSNVNSLQIAGTNASLSLETLSEVTCPACPSCSGGIYLIYDDETTSLIPTGANASDVREALLELATLGPASVYGDILSLNVTMEGGLSLCASGQAVTTAIEIRCAYGNLPSFAFIGSVRDTEGMSVPVTFSDRKGDKENELCANHGVCDFDTGTCLCDRNTTNFPDDWYWWESSDGYGGAGGRPDCGYQRVESATNETQSCPVAVVFADASVPSYESYDEVTCGGKGACNNATGGCTCHPDFYGGDCSLRRCPTGKAWFDEARADNAAHSYGAECGGMGNCDHTTGECVCREGWTGAACERLGCGGDEECSGHGRCLPMFRLARLRESNGEPDPTVYGSTDLVRPFGTSVYASPSTWDFDMMYGCLCDSGGRGGAGDSDGFQGGAYRPRVGTRGLVSGKYTDNSKLAGWGGYTCGRRTCPTGDNPRTSPGEMEVQTVACTLSADSFTMTFRGVTTEEIAFDATTVEVAAALELLTTVGSVSISFTSGDVACDPLWVYGEGIQVTFLTELGDLPLLSTSFDFEVEPTVDGTKENYECAGQGICDFDTGVCTCLDGWASSDGNGSTGDRGDCGYHHEFCTDQSQVELTLVETFALLQAGLE
;
A
#
# COMPACT_ATOMS: atom_id res chain seq x y z
N MET A 1 -15.26 -45.64 -20.95
CA MET A 1 -16.51 -45.66 -20.20
C MET A 1 -16.65 -46.79 -19.19
N ALA A 2 -15.76 -47.76 -19.16
CA ALA A 2 -15.85 -48.88 -18.18
C ALA A 2 -14.90 -48.73 -16.97
N SER A 3 -14.02 -47.72 -16.97
CA SER A 3 -13.03 -47.51 -15.91
C SER A 3 -13.36 -46.40 -14.89
N GLN A 4 -14.45 -45.67 -15.10
CA GLN A 4 -14.89 -44.61 -14.14
C GLN A 4 -16.04 -45.03 -13.20
N LEU A 5 -16.55 -46.23 -13.36
CA LEU A 5 -17.62 -46.77 -12.52
C LEU A 5 -17.13 -47.53 -11.26
N GLN A 6 -15.80 -47.64 -11.08
CA GLN A 6 -15.21 -48.36 -9.93
C GLN A 6 -14.65 -47.45 -8.84
N LEU A 7 -14.70 -46.12 -9.01
CA LEU A 7 -14.17 -45.15 -8.03
C LEU A 7 -15.21 -44.48 -7.13
N CYS A 8 -16.51 -44.75 -7.34
CA CYS A 8 -17.58 -44.25 -6.48
C CYS A 8 -18.04 -45.19 -5.38
N SER A 9 -17.46 -46.42 -5.23
CA SER A 9 -17.90 -47.38 -4.23
C SER A 9 -16.89 -47.62 -3.07
N ARG A 10 -15.86 -46.79 -2.91
CA ARG A 10 -14.84 -46.96 -1.85
C ARG A 10 -14.59 -45.76 -0.93
N TYR A 11 -15.52 -44.81 -0.85
CA TYR A 11 -15.46 -43.76 0.19
C TYR A 11 -16.77 -43.67 0.94
N SER A 12 -17.07 -44.68 1.71
CA SER A 12 -18.07 -44.61 2.81
C SER A 12 -17.91 -45.88 3.65
N VAL A 13 -17.12 -45.80 4.67
CA VAL A 13 -17.18 -46.46 5.97
C VAL A 13 -15.81 -46.29 6.63
N GLU A 14 -15.68 -45.25 7.45
CA GLU A 14 -15.00 -45.32 8.72
C GLU A 14 -15.08 -43.95 9.41
N ASN A 15 -15.60 -44.02 10.62
CA ASN A 15 -15.72 -42.96 11.63
C ASN A 15 -17.02 -42.14 11.66
N MET A 16 -17.95 -42.61 12.43
CA MET A 16 -18.70 -41.85 13.44
C MET A 16 -19.45 -42.78 14.36
N ASN A 17 -18.92 -42.96 15.54
CA ASN A 17 -19.66 -43.38 16.71
C ASN A 17 -20.32 -42.15 17.33
N GLY A 18 -21.65 -42.16 17.48
CA GLY A 18 -22.36 -41.14 18.18
C GLY A 18 -23.85 -41.09 17.82
N ALA A 19 -24.66 -41.68 18.68
CA ALA A 19 -26.07 -41.90 18.60
C ALA A 19 -26.89 -40.61 18.42
N TYR A 20 -28.03 -40.82 17.78
CA TYR A 20 -29.30 -40.08 17.69
C TYR A 20 -29.69 -39.52 16.33
N SER A 21 -30.80 -40.03 15.87
CA SER A 21 -31.76 -39.68 14.83
C SER A 21 -31.62 -40.37 13.47
N GLN A 22 -31.92 -41.68 13.49
CA GLN A 22 -32.48 -42.36 12.32
C GLN A 22 -33.97 -42.04 12.26
N ARG A 23 -34.40 -41.10 11.44
CA ARG A 23 -35.81 -41.12 10.89
C ARG A 23 -36.09 -40.10 9.78
N TRP A 24 -35.10 -39.35 9.26
CA TRP A 24 -35.37 -38.34 8.20
C TRP A 24 -34.52 -38.45 6.93
N LYS A 25 -33.79 -39.52 6.70
CA LYS A 25 -32.93 -39.70 5.51
C LYS A 25 -33.38 -40.77 4.49
N MET A 26 -34.59 -41.24 4.57
CA MET A 26 -35.11 -42.24 3.60
C MET A 26 -36.16 -41.75 2.60
N TRP A 27 -36.50 -40.42 2.61
CA TRP A 27 -37.49 -39.89 1.66
C TRP A 27 -36.91 -38.87 0.65
N SER A 28 -35.66 -38.47 0.73
CA SER A 28 -35.09 -37.52 -0.22
C SER A 28 -34.23 -38.12 -1.33
N SER A 29 -33.85 -39.37 -1.26
CA SER A 29 -33.03 -40.02 -2.31
C SER A 29 -33.83 -40.75 -3.39
N ALA A 30 -35.11 -41.05 -3.17
CA ALA A 30 -35.96 -41.74 -4.15
C ALA A 30 -36.64 -40.73 -5.13
N PHE A 31 -36.90 -39.51 -4.69
CA PHE A 31 -37.55 -38.50 -5.55
C PHE A 31 -36.57 -37.77 -6.47
N GLY A 32 -35.33 -37.62 -6.08
CA GLY A 32 -34.27 -37.00 -6.90
C GLY A 32 -33.88 -37.83 -8.11
N CYS A 33 -33.82 -39.14 -7.97
CA CYS A 33 -33.51 -40.07 -9.08
C CYS A 33 -34.65 -40.26 -10.08
N LEU A 34 -35.93 -40.11 -9.66
CA LEU A 34 -37.09 -40.25 -10.57
C LEU A 34 -37.27 -38.96 -11.42
N LEU A 35 -37.01 -37.79 -10.88
CA LEU A 35 -37.08 -36.54 -11.62
C LEU A 35 -35.94 -36.44 -12.64
N TRP A 36 -34.76 -36.95 -12.35
CA TRP A 36 -33.65 -36.95 -13.30
C TRP A 36 -33.83 -37.96 -14.43
N ARG A 37 -34.50 -39.09 -14.16
CA ARG A 37 -34.86 -40.10 -15.22
C ARG A 37 -36.00 -39.61 -16.10
N LEU A 38 -36.93 -38.80 -15.54
CA LEU A 38 -38.03 -38.21 -16.34
C LEU A 38 -37.57 -37.03 -17.15
N LEU A 39 -36.58 -36.23 -16.67
CA LEU A 39 -35.98 -35.13 -17.40
C LEU A 39 -35.13 -35.64 -18.59
N LEU A 40 -34.49 -36.81 -18.50
CA LEU A 40 -33.72 -37.45 -19.55
C LEU A 40 -34.63 -38.14 -20.59
N LEU A 41 -35.89 -38.49 -20.24
CA LEU A 41 -36.85 -39.07 -21.20
C LEU A 41 -37.65 -37.98 -21.97
N PHE A 42 -37.75 -36.75 -21.47
CA PHE A 42 -38.43 -35.64 -22.18
C PHE A 42 -37.50 -34.77 -23.03
N LEU A 43 -36.18 -34.91 -22.89
CA LEU A 43 -35.18 -34.25 -23.74
C LEU A 43 -34.65 -35.15 -24.88
N GLY A 44 -35.22 -36.35 -25.02
CA GLY A 44 -34.80 -37.34 -26.01
C GLY A 44 -35.52 -37.34 -27.35
N SER A 45 -36.22 -36.28 -27.74
CA SER A 45 -36.85 -36.21 -29.06
C SER A 45 -36.71 -34.78 -29.60
N ARG A 46 -35.61 -34.52 -30.20
CA ARG A 46 -35.20 -33.63 -31.29
C ARG A 46 -33.76 -33.14 -31.12
N VAL A 47 -32.83 -34.02 -31.36
CA VAL A 47 -31.52 -33.58 -31.83
C VAL A 47 -31.31 -34.24 -33.17
N THR A 48 -31.59 -33.51 -34.21
CA THR A 48 -31.08 -33.80 -35.57
C THR A 48 -29.56 -33.84 -35.42
N GLY A 49 -28.98 -34.95 -35.90
CA GLY A 49 -27.55 -35.18 -35.78
C GLY A 49 -26.72 -34.06 -36.41
N GLN A 50 -26.10 -33.25 -35.58
CA GLN A 50 -24.79 -32.71 -35.83
C GLN A 50 -23.85 -33.52 -34.96
N THR A 51 -23.09 -34.39 -35.56
CA THR A 51 -21.86 -34.86 -35.02
C THR A 51 -21.03 -33.62 -34.76
N GLU A 52 -20.85 -33.26 -33.49
CA GLU A 52 -19.78 -32.30 -33.09
C GLU A 52 -18.49 -32.96 -33.59
N ILE A 53 -18.00 -32.51 -34.74
CA ILE A 53 -16.62 -32.69 -35.15
C ILE A 53 -15.89 -31.95 -34.06
N GLN A 54 -15.25 -32.66 -33.12
CA GLN A 54 -14.32 -32.06 -32.19
C GLN A 54 -13.34 -31.29 -33.04
N ASP A 55 -13.35 -29.96 -32.94
CA ASP A 55 -12.51 -29.10 -33.74
C ASP A 55 -11.06 -29.32 -33.28
N THR A 56 -10.38 -30.22 -33.98
CA THR A 56 -9.00 -30.58 -33.68
C THR A 56 -8.03 -29.45 -34.00
N PHE A 57 -8.47 -28.48 -34.83
CA PHE A 57 -7.65 -27.34 -35.21
C PHE A 57 -7.41 -26.36 -34.06
N CYS A 58 -8.41 -26.12 -33.21
CA CYS A 58 -8.30 -25.26 -32.03
C CYS A 58 -8.10 -26.08 -30.73
N ASN A 59 -7.45 -27.26 -30.82
CA ASN A 59 -7.19 -28.17 -29.71
C ASN A 59 -8.46 -28.56 -28.92
N GLY A 60 -9.66 -28.44 -29.52
CA GLY A 60 -10.93 -28.65 -28.83
C GLY A 60 -11.26 -27.63 -27.76
N ARG A 61 -10.56 -26.48 -27.73
CA ARG A 61 -10.68 -25.40 -26.77
C ARG A 61 -11.10 -24.07 -27.38
N GLY A 62 -11.59 -24.10 -28.60
CA GLY A 62 -12.07 -22.96 -29.37
C GLY A 62 -12.90 -23.38 -30.57
N LEU A 63 -13.37 -22.40 -31.29
CA LEU A 63 -14.10 -22.58 -32.56
C LEU A 63 -13.23 -22.05 -33.68
N THR A 64 -13.17 -22.82 -34.81
CA THR A 64 -12.51 -22.36 -36.01
C THR A 64 -13.41 -21.41 -36.77
N ASN A 65 -12.91 -20.21 -37.03
CA ASN A 65 -13.58 -19.18 -37.83
C ASN A 65 -13.48 -19.47 -39.32
N SER A 66 -14.25 -18.73 -40.14
CA SER A 66 -14.26 -18.85 -41.60
C SER A 66 -12.91 -18.58 -42.25
N ASN A 67 -12.06 -17.80 -41.63
CA ASN A 67 -10.68 -17.46 -42.04
C ASN A 67 -9.61 -18.37 -41.41
N LEU A 68 -10.02 -19.51 -40.85
CA LEU A 68 -9.15 -20.50 -40.24
C LEU A 68 -8.34 -19.97 -39.03
N THR A 69 -8.90 -19.01 -38.33
CA THR A 69 -8.41 -18.56 -37.01
C THR A 69 -9.21 -19.21 -35.90
N CYS A 70 -8.62 -19.36 -34.70
CA CYS A 70 -9.32 -19.89 -33.54
C CYS A 70 -9.91 -18.78 -32.65
N SER A 71 -11.23 -18.89 -32.39
CA SER A 71 -11.83 -18.17 -31.25
C SER A 71 -11.81 -19.05 -30.04
N CYS A 72 -10.86 -18.80 -29.12
CA CYS A 72 -10.68 -19.62 -27.92
C CYS A 72 -11.84 -19.46 -26.95
N PHE A 73 -12.17 -20.55 -26.25
CA PHE A 73 -13.10 -20.50 -25.13
C PHE A 73 -12.47 -19.73 -23.97
N SER A 74 -13.31 -19.20 -23.09
CA SER A 74 -12.86 -18.50 -21.89
C SER A 74 -11.83 -19.34 -21.11
N GLY A 75 -10.73 -18.71 -20.69
CA GLY A 75 -9.61 -19.35 -20.01
C GLY A 75 -8.52 -19.90 -20.94
N PHE A 76 -8.69 -19.81 -22.25
CA PHE A 76 -7.68 -20.22 -23.23
C PHE A 76 -7.28 -19.09 -24.16
N ARG A 77 -6.05 -19.16 -24.66
CA ARG A 77 -5.48 -18.18 -25.59
C ARG A 77 -4.45 -18.84 -26.53
N GLY A 78 -3.87 -18.02 -27.36
CA GLY A 78 -2.91 -18.45 -28.36
C GLY A 78 -3.58 -18.78 -29.69
N PRO A 79 -2.83 -18.90 -30.79
CA PRO A 79 -3.38 -19.08 -32.14
C PRO A 79 -4.12 -20.41 -32.33
N ASP A 80 -3.82 -21.39 -31.49
CA ASP A 80 -4.41 -22.74 -31.50
C ASP A 80 -5.17 -23.07 -30.20
N CYS A 81 -5.36 -22.10 -29.31
CA CYS A 81 -5.97 -22.26 -27.99
C CYS A 81 -5.27 -23.29 -27.11
N SER A 82 -3.98 -23.52 -27.28
CA SER A 82 -3.21 -24.43 -26.45
C SER A 82 -2.85 -23.82 -25.09
N LEU A 83 -2.66 -22.50 -25.03
CA LEU A 83 -2.25 -21.76 -23.87
C LEU A 83 -3.43 -21.40 -22.97
N LYS A 84 -3.17 -21.27 -21.67
CA LYS A 84 -4.16 -20.83 -20.69
C LYS A 84 -3.95 -19.37 -20.30
N ASN A 85 -5.04 -18.69 -19.95
CA ASN A 85 -4.99 -17.42 -19.28
C ASN A 85 -4.71 -17.65 -17.80
N CYS A 86 -3.90 -16.78 -17.21
CA CYS A 86 -3.75 -16.72 -15.76
C CYS A 86 -4.78 -15.78 -15.14
N PRO A 87 -5.04 -15.93 -13.84
CA PRO A 87 -5.85 -15.00 -13.08
C PRO A 87 -5.35 -13.57 -13.21
N VAL A 88 -6.28 -12.63 -13.15
CA VAL A 88 -6.00 -11.20 -13.18
C VAL A 88 -6.47 -10.56 -11.88
N GLY A 89 -5.76 -9.55 -11.41
CA GLY A 89 -6.09 -8.77 -10.24
C GLY A 89 -5.70 -7.32 -10.42
N ARG A 90 -5.70 -6.57 -9.33
CA ARG A 90 -5.24 -5.18 -9.31
C ARG A 90 -3.72 -5.14 -9.36
N ALA A 91 -3.17 -4.29 -10.20
CA ALA A 91 -1.71 -4.14 -10.30
C ALA A 91 -1.12 -3.52 -9.04
N TRP A 92 -0.06 -4.11 -8.52
CA TRP A 92 0.75 -3.50 -7.45
C TRP A 92 1.60 -2.35 -8.00
N THR A 93 2.17 -2.53 -9.17
CA THR A 93 2.93 -1.50 -9.88
C THR A 93 2.51 -1.46 -11.34
N ASP A 94 2.28 -0.27 -11.86
CA ASP A 94 2.02 -0.03 -13.27
C ASP A 94 2.41 1.40 -13.66
N PHE A 95 2.29 1.72 -14.95
CA PHE A 95 2.36 3.11 -15.38
C PHE A 95 1.03 3.79 -15.08
N PRO A 96 1.02 4.89 -14.28
CA PRO A 96 -0.20 5.65 -14.06
C PRO A 96 -0.90 6.00 -15.38
N SER A 97 -2.18 5.69 -15.47
CA SER A 97 -2.97 5.91 -16.70
C SER A 97 -3.41 7.36 -16.86
N ALA A 98 -3.49 8.11 -15.77
CA ALA A 98 -3.78 9.53 -15.70
C ALA A 98 -3.17 10.12 -14.42
N ALA A 99 -3.35 11.42 -14.21
CA ALA A 99 -2.86 12.09 -13.01
C ALA A 99 -3.42 11.44 -11.73
N ASN A 100 -2.54 10.91 -10.89
CA ASN A 100 -2.85 10.19 -9.65
C ASN A 100 -3.76 8.95 -9.83
N VAL A 101 -3.76 8.34 -11.01
CA VAL A 101 -4.52 7.13 -11.31
C VAL A 101 -3.55 6.02 -11.73
N ALA A 102 -3.30 5.09 -10.83
CA ALA A 102 -2.50 3.89 -11.02
C ALA A 102 -3.27 2.66 -10.51
N HIS A 103 -2.61 1.53 -10.41
CA HIS A 103 -3.17 0.28 -9.91
C HIS A 103 -4.37 -0.21 -10.71
N ALA A 104 -4.16 -0.37 -12.03
CA ALA A 104 -5.20 -0.83 -12.95
C ALA A 104 -5.74 -2.20 -12.55
N ASP A 105 -7.06 -2.37 -12.63
CA ASP A 105 -7.70 -3.68 -12.47
C ASP A 105 -7.49 -4.55 -13.72
N GLY A 106 -7.56 -5.87 -13.54
CA GLY A 106 -7.49 -6.82 -14.65
C GLY A 106 -6.09 -7.08 -15.19
N VAL A 107 -5.07 -6.80 -14.40
CA VAL A 107 -3.66 -7.08 -14.75
C VAL A 107 -3.31 -8.51 -14.39
N GLU A 108 -2.70 -9.22 -15.33
CA GLU A 108 -2.29 -10.61 -15.16
C GLU A 108 -1.28 -10.76 -14.02
N CYS A 109 -1.58 -11.69 -13.10
CA CYS A 109 -0.79 -11.92 -11.90
C CYS A 109 -0.45 -10.62 -11.14
N SER A 110 -1.29 -9.57 -11.27
CA SER A 110 -1.19 -8.28 -10.57
C SER A 110 0.18 -7.59 -10.69
N ASN A 111 0.98 -7.90 -11.71
CA ASN A 111 2.37 -7.50 -11.85
C ASN A 111 3.27 -7.90 -10.66
N MET A 112 2.91 -8.96 -9.91
CA MET A 112 3.70 -9.52 -8.81
C MET A 112 3.86 -11.03 -8.93
N GLY A 113 3.88 -11.53 -10.14
CA GLY A 113 4.13 -12.92 -10.45
C GLY A 113 4.19 -13.20 -11.93
N ASP A 114 4.64 -14.38 -12.26
CA ASP A 114 4.76 -14.86 -13.62
C ASP A 114 3.64 -15.85 -13.95
N CYS A 115 3.05 -15.69 -15.12
CA CYS A 115 2.03 -16.60 -15.61
C CYS A 115 2.63 -17.86 -16.22
N ASN A 116 2.33 -19.01 -15.65
CA ASN A 116 2.61 -20.29 -16.25
C ASN A 116 1.49 -20.64 -17.26
N ARG A 117 1.75 -20.43 -18.53
CA ARG A 117 0.78 -20.61 -19.62
C ARG A 117 0.27 -22.04 -19.80
N LEU A 118 1.00 -23.03 -19.33
CA LEU A 118 0.60 -24.44 -19.44
C LEU A 118 -0.41 -24.80 -18.34
N THR A 119 -0.18 -24.33 -17.13
CA THR A 119 -1.05 -24.61 -15.99
C THR A 119 -2.17 -23.57 -15.83
N GLY A 120 -1.97 -22.33 -16.28
CA GLY A 120 -2.87 -21.21 -16.08
C GLY A 120 -2.83 -20.68 -14.64
N LEU A 121 -1.72 -20.85 -13.95
CA LEU A 121 -1.50 -20.39 -12.59
C LEU A 121 -0.44 -19.30 -12.56
N CYS A 122 -0.62 -18.34 -11.66
CA CYS A 122 0.41 -17.36 -11.35
C CYS A 122 1.43 -17.95 -10.39
N GLU A 123 2.70 -17.76 -10.69
CA GLU A 123 3.83 -18.04 -9.81
C GLU A 123 4.20 -16.72 -9.14
N CYS A 124 3.72 -16.54 -7.90
CA CYS A 124 3.82 -15.26 -7.21
C CYS A 124 5.23 -15.01 -6.67
N ARG A 125 5.63 -13.74 -6.66
CA ARG A 125 6.80 -13.26 -5.94
C ARG A 125 6.68 -13.60 -4.45
N THR A 126 7.80 -13.92 -3.80
CA THR A 126 7.87 -14.15 -2.34
C THR A 126 7.20 -13.01 -1.58
N GLY A 127 6.35 -13.35 -0.63
CA GLY A 127 5.57 -12.40 0.15
C GLY A 127 4.24 -11.97 -0.47
N PHE A 128 3.92 -12.45 -1.68
CA PHE A 128 2.63 -12.23 -2.33
C PHE A 128 1.83 -13.52 -2.47
N ALA A 129 0.54 -13.43 -2.30
CA ALA A 129 -0.39 -14.55 -2.32
C ALA A 129 -1.67 -14.20 -3.11
N GLY A 130 -2.62 -15.14 -3.12
CA GLY A 130 -3.84 -15.03 -3.93
C GLY A 130 -3.69 -15.75 -5.26
N GLN A 131 -4.79 -15.94 -5.97
CA GLN A 131 -4.76 -16.63 -7.28
C GLN A 131 -4.07 -15.77 -8.36
N ALA A 132 -4.17 -14.46 -8.22
CA ALA A 132 -3.57 -13.47 -9.10
C ALA A 132 -2.37 -12.75 -8.47
N CYS A 133 -1.78 -13.24 -7.39
CA CYS A 133 -0.73 -12.54 -6.63
C CYS A 133 -1.19 -11.15 -6.15
N ASP A 134 -2.46 -11.02 -5.92
CA ASP A 134 -3.16 -9.78 -5.63
C ASP A 134 -3.27 -9.45 -4.15
N ARG A 135 -2.59 -10.20 -3.28
CA ARG A 135 -2.61 -10.01 -1.84
C ARG A 135 -1.21 -10.07 -1.25
N LEU A 136 -0.89 -9.14 -0.36
CA LEU A 136 0.32 -9.24 0.47
C LEU A 136 0.10 -10.33 1.53
N GLU A 137 1.06 -11.22 1.70
CA GLU A 137 1.01 -12.29 2.70
C GLU A 137 1.56 -11.78 4.04
N CYS A 138 0.90 -12.08 5.15
CA CYS A 138 1.48 -11.80 6.45
C CYS A 138 2.68 -12.69 6.71
N PRO A 139 3.81 -12.14 7.18
CA PRO A 139 5.02 -12.91 7.41
C PRO A 139 4.79 -13.98 8.48
N SER A 140 5.24 -15.21 8.22
CA SER A 140 5.17 -16.34 9.15
C SER A 140 3.79 -16.58 9.77
N ALA A 141 2.70 -16.18 9.11
CA ALA A 141 1.35 -16.17 9.67
C ALA A 141 1.31 -15.43 11.03
N CYS A 142 1.95 -14.26 11.12
CA CYS A 142 2.11 -13.45 12.33
C CYS A 142 2.75 -14.23 13.48
N SER A 143 3.68 -15.13 13.17
CA SER A 143 4.40 -16.01 14.10
C SER A 143 3.49 -16.83 15.04
N GLY A 144 2.19 -16.86 14.75
CA GLY A 144 1.18 -17.49 15.59
C GLY A 144 0.77 -16.67 16.82
N HIS A 145 1.18 -15.40 16.87
CA HIS A 145 0.95 -14.45 17.95
C HIS A 145 0.27 -13.17 17.46
N GLY A 146 -0.66 -13.30 16.52
CA GLY A 146 -1.42 -12.19 15.99
C GLY A 146 -2.39 -12.62 14.91
N LYS A 147 -3.16 -11.66 14.43
CA LYS A 147 -4.13 -11.81 13.32
C LYS A 147 -3.57 -11.18 12.06
N CYS A 148 -3.69 -11.90 10.95
CA CYS A 148 -3.41 -11.34 9.62
C CYS A 148 -4.67 -10.67 9.10
N LEU A 149 -4.68 -9.35 8.99
CA LEU A 149 -5.82 -8.55 8.56
C LEU A 149 -5.46 -7.70 7.34
N SER A 150 -6.45 -7.45 6.47
CA SER A 150 -6.34 -6.41 5.46
C SER A 150 -6.45 -5.02 6.10
N MET A 151 -6.09 -3.95 5.36
CA MET A 151 -6.27 -2.58 5.84
C MET A 151 -7.73 -2.28 6.17
N ALA A 152 -8.68 -2.78 5.36
CA ALA A 152 -10.12 -2.63 5.59
C ALA A 152 -10.59 -3.38 6.84
N GLU A 153 -10.11 -4.61 7.05
CA GLU A 153 -10.40 -5.40 8.25
C GLU A 153 -9.78 -4.75 9.49
N ALA A 154 -8.52 -4.29 9.38
CA ALA A 154 -7.83 -3.64 10.48
C ALA A 154 -8.52 -2.33 10.90
N ALA A 155 -9.05 -1.53 9.97
CA ALA A 155 -9.81 -0.34 10.29
C ALA A 155 -11.08 -0.65 11.11
N SER A 156 -11.68 -1.84 10.93
CA SER A 156 -12.90 -2.26 11.63
C SER A 156 -12.65 -3.12 12.87
N GLU A 157 -11.52 -3.83 12.93
CA GLU A 157 -11.25 -4.88 13.94
C GLU A 157 -9.93 -4.68 14.68
N TRP A 158 -9.29 -3.51 14.58
CA TRP A 158 -8.03 -3.28 15.26
C TRP A 158 -8.14 -3.52 16.76
N ASP A 159 -7.34 -4.43 17.29
CA ASP A 159 -7.52 -4.94 18.64
C ASP A 159 -6.90 -4.01 19.69
N GLY A 160 -7.68 -3.07 20.17
CA GLY A 160 -7.58 -2.47 21.51
C GLY A 160 -6.32 -1.78 21.96
N ARG A 161 -5.22 -1.80 21.22
CA ARG A 161 -3.97 -1.13 21.62
C ARG A 161 -3.90 0.33 21.20
N VAL A 162 -4.71 0.73 20.27
CA VAL A 162 -4.83 2.09 19.75
C VAL A 162 -6.29 2.47 19.77
N LEU A 163 -6.59 3.73 19.84
CA LEU A 163 -7.95 4.30 19.76
C LEU A 163 -8.78 3.61 18.69
N VAL A 164 -9.62 2.65 19.09
CA VAL A 164 -10.65 2.15 18.20
C VAL A 164 -11.59 3.32 17.94
N ARG A 165 -11.44 3.95 16.78
CA ARG A 165 -12.35 4.98 16.33
C ARG A 165 -13.56 4.28 15.75
N PRO A 166 -14.72 4.39 16.35
CA PRO A 166 -15.91 3.79 15.78
C PRO A 166 -16.25 4.57 14.52
N ASN A 167 -16.55 3.89 13.47
CA ASN A 167 -16.96 4.39 12.16
C ASN A 167 -15.83 4.80 11.20
N VAL A 168 -14.56 4.57 11.48
CA VAL A 168 -13.53 4.73 10.46
C VAL A 168 -13.68 3.61 9.43
N VAL A 169 -13.75 4.00 8.18
CA VAL A 169 -13.89 3.10 7.03
C VAL A 169 -12.66 3.23 6.14
N TYR A 170 -12.08 2.10 5.79
CA TYR A 170 -10.95 2.04 4.85
C TYR A 170 -11.32 1.11 3.68
N ASP A 171 -12.00 1.63 2.66
CA ASP A 171 -12.60 0.83 1.58
C ASP A 171 -12.42 1.41 0.17
N SER A 172 -12.09 2.70 0.06
CA SER A 172 -11.98 3.36 -1.23
C SER A 172 -10.54 3.55 -1.72
N VAL A 173 -9.55 3.23 -0.91
CA VAL A 173 -8.13 3.25 -1.31
C VAL A 173 -7.79 1.92 -2.00
N TRP A 174 -6.87 1.98 -2.96
CA TRP A 174 -6.54 0.84 -3.81
C TRP A 174 -6.04 -0.39 -3.04
N ASP A 175 -5.45 -0.22 -1.88
CA ASP A 175 -4.80 -1.23 -1.06
C ASP A 175 -5.72 -1.85 0.02
N ALA A 176 -6.94 -1.34 0.19
CA ALA A 176 -7.85 -1.70 1.27
C ALA A 176 -7.98 -3.21 1.53
N ASP A 177 -8.18 -3.99 0.45
CA ASP A 177 -8.41 -5.44 0.54
C ASP A 177 -7.16 -6.27 0.18
N ILE A 178 -6.10 -5.64 -0.33
CA ILE A 178 -4.94 -6.37 -0.86
C ILE A 178 -3.70 -6.24 0.01
N LEU A 179 -3.55 -5.15 0.73
CA LEU A 179 -2.48 -4.96 1.69
C LEU A 179 -2.87 -5.58 3.03
N HIS A 180 -2.12 -6.61 3.45
CA HIS A 180 -2.32 -7.29 4.72
C HIS A 180 -1.12 -7.11 5.64
N GLY A 181 -1.39 -7.00 6.93
CA GLY A 181 -0.37 -6.90 7.97
C GLY A 181 -0.77 -7.67 9.21
N CYS A 182 0.17 -7.77 10.14
CA CYS A 182 -0.05 -8.44 11.40
C CYS A 182 -0.53 -7.46 12.48
N VAL A 183 -1.64 -7.76 13.11
CA VAL A 183 -2.08 -7.16 14.36
C VAL A 183 -1.71 -8.14 15.47
N CYS A 184 -0.69 -7.79 16.26
CA CYS A 184 -0.11 -8.70 17.25
C CYS A 184 -0.97 -8.85 18.49
N ASP A 185 -0.97 -10.05 19.06
CA ASP A 185 -1.56 -10.31 20.36
C ASP A 185 -0.85 -9.48 21.46
N PRO A 186 -1.54 -9.16 22.58
CA PRO A 186 -0.93 -8.45 23.69
C PRO A 186 0.38 -9.07 24.19
N GLY A 187 1.44 -8.25 24.36
CA GLY A 187 2.77 -8.69 24.75
C GLY A 187 3.67 -9.14 23.60
N TRP A 188 3.19 -9.07 22.35
CA TRP A 188 3.99 -9.35 21.15
C TRP A 188 4.11 -8.11 20.27
N VAL A 189 5.28 -7.93 19.67
CA VAL A 189 5.62 -6.78 18.83
C VAL A 189 6.43 -7.20 17.61
N GLY A 190 6.73 -6.24 16.75
CA GLY A 190 7.42 -6.46 15.49
C GLY A 190 6.44 -6.63 14.33
N HIS A 191 6.94 -6.48 13.10
CA HIS A 191 6.10 -6.54 11.90
C HIS A 191 5.49 -7.94 11.64
N ASP A 192 6.04 -8.96 12.29
CA ASP A 192 5.63 -10.37 12.18
C ASP A 192 5.20 -10.97 13.53
N CYS A 193 5.07 -10.13 14.57
CA CYS A 193 4.72 -10.54 15.92
C CYS A 193 5.66 -11.62 16.49
N SER A 194 6.96 -11.56 16.17
CA SER A 194 7.95 -12.53 16.64
C SER A 194 8.67 -12.10 17.90
N GLN A 195 8.63 -10.83 18.26
CA GLN A 195 9.32 -10.26 19.41
C GLN A 195 8.39 -10.13 20.62
N LEU A 196 8.91 -10.31 21.82
CA LEU A 196 8.18 -10.11 23.08
C LEU A 196 8.37 -8.67 23.57
N GLU A 197 7.27 -8.03 23.94
CA GLU A 197 7.32 -6.72 24.59
C GLU A 197 7.70 -6.86 26.05
N CYS A 198 8.66 -6.05 26.50
CA CYS A 198 8.99 -6.00 27.92
C CYS A 198 7.94 -5.22 28.72
N PRO A 199 7.82 -5.49 30.03
CA PRO A 199 6.99 -4.68 30.91
C PRO A 199 7.34 -3.21 30.84
N ARG A 200 6.31 -2.37 30.88
CA ARG A 200 6.42 -0.92 30.91
C ARG A 200 6.08 -0.40 32.30
N GLY A 201 6.67 0.70 32.68
CA GLY A 201 6.45 1.34 33.96
C GLY A 201 6.66 2.84 33.90
N ASP A 202 6.31 3.45 35.03
CA ASP A 202 6.55 4.85 35.32
C ASP A 202 8.01 5.05 35.81
N ASP A 203 8.68 6.12 35.37
CA ASP A 203 10.00 6.48 35.86
C ASP A 203 9.87 7.22 37.22
N PRO A 204 10.14 6.55 38.34
CA PRO A 204 9.93 7.17 39.66
C PRO A 204 10.88 8.35 39.96
N LEU A 205 11.81 8.67 39.06
CA LEU A 205 12.69 9.82 39.18
C LEU A 205 12.09 11.10 38.63
N THR A 206 10.98 11.01 37.94
CA THR A 206 10.23 12.15 37.40
C THR A 206 9.12 12.56 38.37
N PRO A 207 9.32 13.62 39.20
CA PRO A 207 8.34 14.01 40.19
C PRO A 207 7.17 14.81 39.60
N ASP A 208 6.12 14.94 40.40
CA ASP A 208 4.95 15.80 40.12
C ASP A 208 4.08 15.37 38.93
N GLN A 209 4.13 14.12 38.56
CA GLN A 209 3.29 13.54 37.53
C GLN A 209 1.94 13.07 38.06
N ARG A 210 0.97 12.95 37.18
CA ARG A 210 -0.42 12.56 37.51
C ARG A 210 -0.86 11.35 36.71
N ASN A 211 -1.78 10.61 37.32
CA ASN A 211 -2.47 9.52 36.69
C ASN A 211 -3.48 10.05 35.66
N GLU A 212 -3.84 9.21 34.69
CA GLU A 212 -4.95 9.47 33.78
C GLU A 212 -6.28 9.43 34.50
N VAL A 213 -7.15 10.43 34.24
CA VAL A 213 -8.52 10.47 34.79
C VAL A 213 -9.53 10.54 33.65
N MET A 214 -10.35 9.52 33.53
CA MET A 214 -11.47 9.50 32.60
C MET A 214 -12.77 9.82 33.34
N ARG A 215 -13.56 10.75 32.83
CA ARG A 215 -14.76 11.23 33.49
C ARG A 215 -16.01 10.75 32.79
N ILE A 216 -16.86 10.01 33.52
CA ILE A 216 -18.19 9.55 33.08
C ILE A 216 -19.22 10.55 33.58
N VAL A 217 -20.12 10.99 32.72
CA VAL A 217 -21.27 11.82 33.07
C VAL A 217 -22.54 11.05 32.71
N CYS A 218 -23.38 10.82 33.72
CA CYS A 218 -24.59 9.98 33.56
C CYS A 218 -25.83 10.52 34.26
N GLU A 219 -26.94 10.57 33.52
CA GLU A 219 -28.29 10.81 34.04
C GLU A 219 -29.22 9.67 33.59
N ALA A 220 -29.68 8.86 34.54
CA ALA A 220 -30.62 7.76 34.28
C ALA A 220 -31.35 7.32 35.57
N ASP A 221 -32.56 6.80 35.42
CA ASP A 221 -33.39 6.26 36.51
C ASP A 221 -33.59 4.74 36.42
N ALA A 222 -33.16 4.11 35.33
CA ALA A 222 -33.24 2.67 35.14
C ALA A 222 -32.21 2.18 34.07
N GLY A 223 -31.93 0.89 34.08
CA GLY A 223 -31.09 0.23 33.07
C GLY A 223 -29.63 0.11 33.45
N SER A 224 -28.80 -0.15 32.50
CA SER A 224 -27.33 -0.31 32.62
C SER A 224 -26.59 0.19 31.39
N PHE A 225 -25.33 0.43 31.54
CA PHE A 225 -24.39 0.76 30.47
C PHE A 225 -23.17 -0.14 30.54
N VAL A 226 -22.34 -0.07 29.52
CA VAL A 226 -21.05 -0.75 29.46
C VAL A 226 -19.96 0.26 29.21
N PHE A 227 -18.80 -0.02 29.75
CA PHE A 227 -17.57 0.72 29.52
C PHE A 227 -16.62 -0.17 28.68
N SER A 228 -16.07 0.37 27.62
CA SER A 228 -15.13 -0.34 26.77
C SER A 228 -13.78 0.38 26.76
N PHE A 229 -12.73 -0.39 26.95
CA PHE A 229 -11.37 0.14 27.00
C PHE A 229 -10.42 -0.86 26.32
N ARG A 230 -9.59 -0.38 25.41
CA ARG A 230 -8.66 -1.20 24.63
C ARG A 230 -9.33 -2.44 23.99
N GLY A 231 -10.55 -2.24 23.43
CA GLY A 231 -11.32 -3.30 22.74
C GLY A 231 -12.07 -4.28 23.65
N VAL A 232 -11.83 -4.26 24.96
CA VAL A 232 -12.56 -5.08 25.91
C VAL A 232 -13.70 -4.28 26.53
N THR A 233 -14.86 -4.90 26.66
CA THR A 233 -16.08 -4.29 27.20
C THR A 233 -16.38 -4.89 28.57
N SER A 234 -16.69 -4.03 29.54
CA SER A 234 -17.07 -4.42 30.88
C SER A 234 -18.38 -5.23 30.92
N ALA A 235 -18.64 -5.90 32.01
CA ALA A 235 -19.98 -6.36 32.33
C ALA A 235 -20.93 -5.14 32.48
N ASP A 236 -22.26 -5.41 32.45
CA ASP A 236 -23.31 -4.38 32.59
C ASP A 236 -23.15 -3.62 33.91
N ILE A 237 -22.92 -2.32 33.87
CA ILE A 237 -22.86 -1.39 34.98
C ILE A 237 -24.29 -0.83 35.22
N PRO A 238 -24.97 -1.21 36.30
CA PRO A 238 -26.31 -0.69 36.60
C PRO A 238 -26.27 0.82 36.87
N PHE A 239 -27.31 1.55 36.48
CA PHE A 239 -27.44 3.00 36.74
C PHE A 239 -27.23 3.39 38.20
N ASN A 240 -27.57 2.53 39.14
CA ASN A 240 -27.45 2.75 40.57
C ASN A 240 -26.22 2.09 41.20
N ALA A 241 -25.21 1.72 40.40
CA ALA A 241 -23.98 1.15 40.89
C ALA A 241 -23.22 2.16 41.80
N SER A 242 -22.68 1.66 42.90
CA SER A 242 -21.77 2.45 43.76
C SER A 242 -20.37 2.50 43.17
N TYR A 243 -19.54 3.45 43.61
CA TYR A 243 -18.15 3.59 43.16
C TYR A 243 -17.39 2.26 43.27
N GLY A 244 -17.40 1.58 44.43
CA GLY A 244 -16.66 0.32 44.59
C GLY A 244 -17.23 -0.85 43.77
N TYR A 245 -18.48 -0.78 43.31
CA TYR A 245 -19.03 -1.76 42.35
C TYR A 245 -18.53 -1.48 40.92
N VAL A 246 -18.46 -0.21 40.52
CA VAL A 246 -17.90 0.21 39.22
C VAL A 246 -16.42 -0.15 39.16
N GLU A 247 -15.65 0.18 40.20
CA GLU A 247 -14.24 -0.13 40.35
C GLU A 247 -13.97 -1.63 40.16
N ALA A 248 -14.67 -2.48 40.90
CA ALA A 248 -14.54 -3.94 40.79
C ALA A 248 -14.89 -4.48 39.39
N LEU A 249 -15.88 -3.91 38.69
CA LEU A 249 -16.23 -4.34 37.33
C LEU A 249 -15.19 -3.89 36.29
N LEU A 250 -14.58 -2.75 36.46
CA LEU A 250 -13.50 -2.27 35.58
C LEU A 250 -12.23 -3.09 35.77
N GLU A 251 -11.90 -3.45 37.01
CA GLU A 251 -10.75 -4.30 37.34
C GLU A 251 -10.92 -5.78 36.91
N GLU A 252 -12.15 -6.23 36.64
CA GLU A 252 -12.42 -7.54 36.00
C GLU A 252 -12.03 -7.55 34.51
N MET A 253 -11.82 -6.37 33.88
CA MET A 253 -11.43 -6.28 32.49
C MET A 253 -9.92 -6.60 32.32
N GLU A 254 -9.58 -7.46 31.38
CA GLU A 254 -8.17 -7.84 31.08
C GLU A 254 -7.29 -6.63 30.69
N THR A 255 -7.89 -5.52 30.28
CA THR A 255 -7.21 -4.33 29.79
C THR A 255 -7.05 -3.22 30.83
N VAL A 256 -7.60 -3.43 32.02
CA VAL A 256 -7.51 -2.50 33.17
C VAL A 256 -6.73 -3.19 34.29
N THR A 257 -5.67 -2.54 34.79
CA THR A 257 -4.84 -3.13 35.83
C THR A 257 -5.35 -2.79 37.21
N ASP A 258 -5.56 -1.51 37.47
CA ASP A 258 -6.03 -1.00 38.77
C ASP A 258 -6.57 0.43 38.60
N VAL A 259 -7.75 0.68 39.12
CA VAL A 259 -8.41 1.97 39.04
C VAL A 259 -8.99 2.41 40.36
N GLN A 260 -9.07 3.70 40.58
CA GLN A 260 -9.81 4.31 41.68
C GLN A 260 -11.02 5.07 41.13
N VAL A 261 -12.20 4.67 41.59
CA VAL A 261 -13.45 5.32 41.16
C VAL A 261 -13.95 6.26 42.24
N SER A 262 -14.20 7.51 41.87
CA SER A 262 -14.75 8.52 42.77
C SER A 262 -15.96 9.20 42.14
N MET A 263 -16.99 9.46 42.91
CA MET A 263 -18.17 10.20 42.45
C MET A 263 -18.16 11.60 43.06
N LEU A 264 -18.33 12.62 42.22
CA LEU A 264 -18.34 14.00 42.68
C LEU A 264 -19.63 14.31 43.44
N ASP A 265 -19.58 15.31 44.28
CA ASP A 265 -20.70 15.82 45.12
C ASP A 265 -21.33 14.74 46.01
N ASP A 266 -20.52 13.79 46.53
CA ASP A 266 -20.98 12.69 47.42
C ASP A 266 -22.14 11.86 46.84
N ALA A 267 -22.20 11.72 45.51
CA ALA A 267 -23.20 10.94 44.85
C ALA A 267 -23.15 9.45 45.25
N ALA A 268 -24.28 8.84 45.49
CA ALA A 268 -24.37 7.46 45.95
C ALA A 268 -24.40 6.42 44.80
N ALA A 269 -24.59 6.86 43.55
CA ALA A 269 -24.79 6.05 42.38
C ALA A 269 -24.14 6.73 41.15
N VAL A 270 -23.69 5.91 40.19
CA VAL A 270 -22.98 6.34 38.97
C VAL A 270 -23.86 7.18 38.04
N CYS A 271 -25.18 7.03 38.08
CA CYS A 271 -26.11 7.88 37.36
C CYS A 271 -27.09 8.57 38.33
N GLY A 272 -27.37 9.82 38.07
CA GLY A 272 -28.36 10.60 38.84
C GLY A 272 -29.78 10.45 38.33
N GLN A 273 -30.74 10.62 39.22
CA GLN A 273 -32.19 10.62 38.88
C GLN A 273 -32.68 12.08 38.77
N GLY A 274 -32.66 12.61 37.54
CA GLY A 274 -33.10 13.99 37.27
C GLY A 274 -32.00 15.04 37.42
N GLU A 275 -30.76 14.62 37.61
CA GLU A 275 -29.52 15.42 37.56
C GLU A 275 -28.36 14.57 37.08
N GLU A 276 -27.40 15.20 36.42
CA GLU A 276 -26.18 14.51 35.95
C GLU A 276 -25.29 14.19 37.14
N VAL A 277 -24.78 12.97 37.22
CA VAL A 277 -23.71 12.56 38.14
C VAL A 277 -22.43 12.44 37.38
N VAL A 278 -21.37 12.97 37.95
CA VAL A 278 -20.02 12.95 37.46
C VAL A 278 -19.20 11.93 38.24
N THR A 279 -18.63 10.95 37.55
CA THR A 279 -17.80 9.89 38.11
C THR A 279 -16.44 9.94 37.47
N ASP A 280 -15.39 10.10 38.28
CA ASP A 280 -14.01 10.05 37.84
C ASP A 280 -13.47 8.63 38.04
N VAL A 281 -12.85 8.11 36.98
CA VAL A 281 -12.09 6.84 36.96
C VAL A 281 -10.64 7.21 36.79
N GLU A 282 -9.85 7.09 37.85
CA GLU A 282 -8.42 7.32 37.85
C GLU A 282 -7.67 6.01 37.66
N PHE A 283 -6.79 5.94 36.67
CA PHE A 283 -5.98 4.77 36.34
C PHE A 283 -4.70 4.79 37.14
N LEU A 284 -4.53 3.90 38.12
CA LEU A 284 -3.43 3.92 39.05
C LEU A 284 -2.17 3.20 38.56
N GLN A 285 -2.34 2.15 37.75
CA GLN A 285 -1.25 1.29 37.27
C GLN A 285 -1.19 1.18 35.75
N ASP A 286 -2.07 1.82 35.02
CA ASP A 286 -1.99 2.01 33.57
C ASP A 286 -1.39 3.40 33.33
N PHE A 287 -0.17 3.44 32.78
CA PHE A 287 0.63 4.66 32.66
C PHE A 287 0.58 5.28 31.27
N GLY A 288 1.02 6.52 31.18
CA GLY A 288 1.05 7.27 29.94
C GLY A 288 -0.26 7.96 29.59
N SER A 289 -0.31 8.54 28.39
CA SER A 289 -1.54 9.02 27.80
C SER A 289 -2.33 7.82 27.28
N LEU A 290 -3.34 7.42 28.01
CA LEU A 290 -4.15 6.24 27.69
C LEU A 290 -5.03 6.48 26.45
N PRO A 291 -5.37 5.42 25.69
CA PRO A 291 -6.32 5.50 24.59
C PRO A 291 -7.73 5.87 25.08
N ALA A 292 -8.56 6.36 24.17
CA ALA A 292 -9.95 6.69 24.51
C ALA A 292 -10.72 5.46 24.98
N ALA A 293 -11.54 5.67 26.02
CA ALA A 293 -12.57 4.73 26.40
C ALA A 293 -13.89 5.05 25.70
N PHE A 294 -14.76 4.08 25.67
CA PHE A 294 -16.10 4.22 25.09
C PHE A 294 -17.18 3.80 26.09
N VAL A 295 -18.28 4.56 26.15
CA VAL A 295 -19.45 4.17 26.94
C VAL A 295 -20.66 4.04 26.04
N SER A 296 -21.46 3.01 26.29
CA SER A 296 -22.75 2.81 25.60
C SER A 296 -23.80 2.22 26.51
N SER A 297 -25.05 2.50 26.19
CA SER A 297 -26.19 1.85 26.85
C SER A 297 -26.14 0.34 26.61
N SER A 298 -26.36 -0.47 27.65
CA SER A 298 -26.36 -1.92 27.52
C SER A 298 -27.38 -2.41 26.50
N ASN A 299 -26.98 -3.38 25.67
CA ASN A 299 -27.86 -4.02 24.70
C ASN A 299 -28.96 -4.89 25.39
N VAL A 300 -28.71 -5.32 26.61
CA VAL A 300 -29.61 -6.21 27.36
C VAL A 300 -30.60 -5.40 28.19
N ASN A 301 -30.15 -4.31 28.79
CA ASN A 301 -30.93 -3.51 29.72
C ASN A 301 -30.56 -2.02 29.57
N SER A 302 -30.99 -1.42 28.45
CA SER A 302 -30.65 -0.05 28.08
C SER A 302 -30.98 0.97 29.17
N LEU A 303 -30.12 1.96 29.34
CA LEU A 303 -30.33 3.10 30.21
C LEU A 303 -31.63 3.85 29.82
N GLN A 304 -32.43 4.20 30.81
CA GLN A 304 -33.70 4.88 30.64
C GLN A 304 -33.84 6.00 31.67
N ILE A 305 -34.59 7.01 31.29
CA ILE A 305 -35.06 8.05 32.18
C ILE A 305 -36.55 8.25 31.92
N ALA A 306 -37.35 8.43 32.99
CA ALA A 306 -38.82 8.55 32.88
C ALA A 306 -39.25 9.78 32.08
N GLY A 307 -39.56 9.56 30.78
CA GLY A 307 -40.10 10.59 29.87
C GLY A 307 -39.07 11.36 29.04
N THR A 308 -37.77 11.08 29.16
CA THR A 308 -36.68 11.63 28.34
C THR A 308 -35.68 10.57 27.98
N ASN A 309 -34.74 10.84 27.06
CA ASN A 309 -33.61 9.95 26.82
C ASN A 309 -32.60 10.06 27.96
N ALA A 310 -32.05 8.94 28.40
CA ALA A 310 -30.94 8.92 29.34
C ALA A 310 -29.74 9.65 28.75
N SER A 311 -28.98 10.36 29.57
CA SER A 311 -27.71 10.98 29.18
C SER A 311 -26.57 10.11 29.68
N LEU A 312 -25.69 9.72 28.79
CA LEU A 312 -24.45 8.99 29.09
C LEU A 312 -23.35 9.51 28.16
N SER A 313 -22.30 10.01 28.74
CA SER A 313 -21.13 10.50 27.99
C SER A 313 -19.85 10.37 28.78
N LEU A 314 -18.74 10.41 28.08
CA LEU A 314 -17.42 10.71 28.64
C LEU A 314 -17.09 12.18 28.34
N GLU A 315 -16.42 12.82 29.28
CA GLU A 315 -16.00 14.23 29.19
C GLU A 315 -14.49 14.34 29.01
N THR A 316 -14.07 15.07 27.98
CA THR A 316 -12.68 15.47 27.78
C THR A 316 -12.59 16.99 27.97
N LEU A 317 -11.67 17.42 28.86
CA LEU A 317 -11.42 18.83 29.14
C LEU A 317 -9.99 19.20 28.75
N SER A 318 -9.88 20.28 28.00
CA SER A 318 -8.60 20.90 27.65
C SER A 318 -8.63 22.38 27.92
N GLU A 319 -7.56 22.94 28.42
CA GLU A 319 -7.46 24.34 28.83
C GLU A 319 -6.30 25.04 28.15
N VAL A 320 -6.55 26.21 27.57
CA VAL A 320 -5.55 27.10 26.99
C VAL A 320 -5.46 28.34 27.84
N THR A 321 -4.32 28.60 28.46
CA THR A 321 -4.12 29.79 29.31
C THR A 321 -3.21 30.79 28.60
N CYS A 322 -3.75 31.96 28.32
CA CYS A 322 -3.00 33.13 27.88
C CYS A 322 -2.68 34.00 29.07
N PRO A 323 -1.39 34.21 29.43
CA PRO A 323 -1.02 35.06 30.54
C PRO A 323 -1.35 36.54 30.30
N ALA A 324 -1.41 37.33 31.37
CA ALA A 324 -1.72 38.74 31.30
C ALA A 324 -0.74 39.49 30.40
N CYS A 325 -1.24 40.19 29.40
CA CYS A 325 -0.43 41.03 28.54
C CYS A 325 -1.09 42.40 28.31
N PRO A 326 -0.32 43.51 28.27
CA PRO A 326 -0.87 44.88 28.22
C PRO A 326 -1.68 45.14 26.92
N SER A 327 -1.32 44.52 25.83
CA SER A 327 -2.02 44.62 24.56
C SER A 327 -1.52 43.46 23.67
N CYS A 328 -2.26 42.37 23.65
CA CYS A 328 -1.87 41.18 22.88
C CYS A 328 -2.20 41.37 21.39
N SER A 329 -1.31 40.87 20.55
CA SER A 329 -1.50 40.80 19.11
C SER A 329 -1.09 39.42 18.57
N GLY A 330 -1.59 39.06 17.40
CA GLY A 330 -1.38 37.74 16.80
C GLY A 330 -2.51 36.79 17.10
N GLY A 331 -2.22 35.51 17.19
CA GLY A 331 -3.19 34.47 17.46
C GLY A 331 -2.55 33.09 17.52
N ILE A 332 -3.35 32.08 17.71
CA ILE A 332 -2.98 30.67 17.77
C ILE A 332 -3.76 29.88 16.72
N TYR A 333 -3.21 28.76 16.32
CA TYR A 333 -3.89 27.66 15.65
C TYR A 333 -3.97 26.53 16.66
N LEU A 334 -5.12 25.94 16.83
CA LEU A 334 -5.26 24.69 17.55
C LEU A 334 -5.11 23.54 16.57
N ILE A 335 -4.33 22.55 16.96
CA ILE A 335 -4.13 21.31 16.20
C ILE A 335 -4.82 20.21 17.00
N TYR A 336 -5.69 19.49 16.37
CA TYR A 336 -6.39 18.38 16.94
C TYR A 336 -6.37 17.22 15.96
N ASP A 337 -5.76 16.10 16.35
CA ASP A 337 -5.68 14.89 15.54
C ASP A 337 -5.14 15.15 14.12
N ASP A 338 -4.01 15.88 14.06
CA ASP A 338 -3.33 16.36 12.83
C ASP A 338 -4.09 17.38 11.97
N GLU A 339 -5.32 17.74 12.35
CA GLU A 339 -6.05 18.84 11.72
C GLU A 339 -5.77 20.18 12.40
N THR A 340 -5.69 21.24 11.63
CA THR A 340 -5.37 22.57 12.14
C THR A 340 -6.53 23.53 11.89
N THR A 341 -6.97 24.22 12.95
CA THR A 341 -8.03 25.25 12.84
C THR A 341 -7.60 26.42 11.94
N SER A 342 -8.54 27.21 11.52
CA SER A 342 -8.28 28.59 11.08
C SER A 342 -7.60 29.39 12.19
N LEU A 343 -6.87 30.49 11.83
CA LEU A 343 -6.20 31.34 12.84
C LEU A 343 -7.23 31.92 13.83
N ILE A 344 -7.04 31.60 15.11
CA ILE A 344 -7.82 32.15 16.23
C ILE A 344 -7.07 33.39 16.76
N PRO A 345 -7.58 34.60 16.52
CA PRO A 345 -6.91 35.82 16.96
C PRO A 345 -7.00 35.98 18.48
N THR A 346 -6.07 36.74 19.08
CA THR A 346 -6.07 37.06 20.53
C THR A 346 -7.37 37.65 21.05
N GLY A 347 -8.11 38.37 20.21
CA GLY A 347 -9.42 38.95 20.51
C GLY A 347 -10.62 38.01 20.34
N ALA A 348 -10.42 36.77 19.95
CA ALA A 348 -11.49 35.80 19.73
C ALA A 348 -12.24 35.52 21.04
N ASN A 349 -13.56 35.46 20.98
CA ASN A 349 -14.41 35.06 22.11
C ASN A 349 -14.67 33.55 22.09
N ALA A 350 -15.34 33.02 23.07
CA ALA A 350 -15.63 31.59 23.20
C ALA A 350 -16.41 31.00 21.99
N SER A 351 -17.29 31.81 21.38
CA SER A 351 -18.02 31.38 20.17
C SER A 351 -17.08 31.26 18.95
N ASP A 352 -16.15 32.21 18.80
CA ASP A 352 -15.20 32.22 17.70
C ASP A 352 -14.26 31.00 17.78
N VAL A 353 -13.81 30.67 18.99
CA VAL A 353 -12.97 29.46 19.23
C VAL A 353 -13.77 28.20 18.90
N ARG A 354 -15.03 28.14 19.36
CA ARG A 354 -15.92 26.99 19.10
C ARG A 354 -16.20 26.82 17.61
N GLU A 355 -16.44 27.92 16.88
CA GLU A 355 -16.65 27.87 15.43
C GLU A 355 -15.41 27.34 14.70
N ALA A 356 -14.22 27.79 15.07
CA ALA A 356 -12.98 27.31 14.49
C ALA A 356 -12.77 25.80 14.75
N LEU A 357 -13.15 25.29 15.91
CA LEU A 357 -13.06 23.87 16.22
C LEU A 357 -14.08 23.04 15.42
N LEU A 358 -15.28 23.56 15.19
CA LEU A 358 -16.32 22.87 14.40
C LEU A 358 -16.02 22.83 12.89
N GLU A 359 -15.04 23.62 12.41
CA GLU A 359 -14.55 23.54 11.04
C GLU A 359 -13.66 22.29 10.79
N LEU A 360 -13.11 21.69 11.86
CA LEU A 360 -12.34 20.45 11.77
C LEU A 360 -13.26 19.27 11.42
N ALA A 361 -12.80 18.40 10.54
CA ALA A 361 -13.59 17.20 10.17
C ALA A 361 -13.72 16.24 11.37
N THR A 362 -12.71 16.21 12.23
CA THR A 362 -12.70 15.39 13.44
C THR A 362 -13.68 15.83 14.52
N LEU A 363 -13.99 17.13 14.63
CA LEU A 363 -14.89 17.69 15.63
C LEU A 363 -16.19 18.29 15.05
N GLY A 364 -16.29 18.37 13.75
CA GLY A 364 -17.45 18.89 13.03
C GLY A 364 -18.65 17.92 13.02
N PRO A 365 -19.71 18.27 12.29
CA PRO A 365 -20.94 17.45 12.24
C PRO A 365 -20.79 16.03 11.70
N ALA A 366 -19.68 15.73 11.03
CA ALA A 366 -19.33 14.40 10.51
C ALA A 366 -18.17 13.77 11.29
N SER A 367 -18.07 14.07 12.56
CA SER A 367 -16.97 13.62 13.41
C SER A 367 -16.77 12.12 13.39
N VAL A 368 -15.52 11.70 13.32
CA VAL A 368 -15.08 10.29 13.43
C VAL A 368 -15.40 9.68 14.80
N TYR A 369 -15.61 10.53 15.81
CA TYR A 369 -16.03 10.10 17.16
C TYR A 369 -17.56 9.96 17.29
N GLY A 370 -18.31 10.00 16.18
CA GLY A 370 -19.76 9.92 16.17
C GLY A 370 -20.44 11.25 16.57
N ASP A 371 -21.66 11.15 17.11
CA ASP A 371 -22.40 12.33 17.54
C ASP A 371 -21.71 12.97 18.76
N ILE A 372 -21.09 14.14 18.56
CA ILE A 372 -20.62 14.97 19.66
C ILE A 372 -21.84 15.55 20.37
N LEU A 373 -22.08 15.14 21.61
CA LEU A 373 -23.23 15.58 22.40
C LEU A 373 -23.10 17.05 22.76
N SER A 374 -21.90 17.51 23.13
CA SER A 374 -21.62 18.92 23.33
C SER A 374 -20.14 19.24 23.09
N LEU A 375 -19.89 20.35 22.40
CA LEU A 375 -18.62 21.06 22.39
C LEU A 375 -18.87 22.41 23.05
N ASN A 376 -18.36 22.60 24.24
CA ASN A 376 -18.51 23.81 25.03
C ASN A 376 -17.17 24.54 25.18
N VAL A 377 -17.18 25.85 25.00
CA VAL A 377 -15.99 26.67 25.18
C VAL A 377 -16.33 27.76 26.20
N THR A 378 -15.61 27.81 27.28
CA THR A 378 -15.76 28.81 28.33
C THR A 378 -14.48 29.56 28.54
N MET A 379 -14.56 30.80 29.02
CA MET A 379 -13.39 31.65 29.28
C MET A 379 -13.47 32.18 30.69
N GLU A 380 -12.44 31.87 31.48
CA GLU A 380 -12.28 32.41 32.84
C GLU A 380 -11.20 33.48 32.82
N GLY A 381 -11.47 34.59 33.53
CA GLY A 381 -10.56 35.73 33.60
C GLY A 381 -10.76 36.81 32.50
N GLY A 382 -11.59 36.55 31.50
CA GLY A 382 -11.83 37.50 30.39
C GLY A 382 -12.88 37.06 29.40
N LEU A 383 -13.17 37.91 28.39
CA LEU A 383 -14.14 37.65 27.34
C LEU A 383 -13.49 37.34 25.98
N SER A 384 -12.17 37.26 25.95
CA SER A 384 -11.39 36.99 24.75
C SER A 384 -10.19 36.08 25.08
N LEU A 385 -9.69 35.33 24.10
CA LEU A 385 -8.61 34.34 24.25
C LEU A 385 -7.43 34.88 25.05
N CYS A 386 -7.05 36.12 24.82
CA CYS A 386 -6.07 36.85 25.63
C CYS A 386 -6.63 38.21 25.99
N ALA A 387 -6.59 38.62 27.27
CA ALA A 387 -7.11 39.88 27.73
C ALA A 387 -5.98 40.81 28.19
N SER A 388 -6.24 42.13 28.04
CA SER A 388 -5.32 43.12 28.53
C SER A 388 -5.32 43.14 30.07
N GLY A 389 -4.17 42.88 30.66
CA GLY A 389 -3.94 43.04 32.09
C GLY A 389 -4.32 41.88 33.01
N GLN A 390 -4.84 40.79 32.48
CA GLN A 390 -5.13 39.59 33.27
C GLN A 390 -4.93 38.31 32.45
N ALA A 391 -4.63 37.23 33.13
CA ALA A 391 -4.59 35.92 32.48
C ALA A 391 -6.01 35.46 32.17
N VAL A 392 -6.16 34.81 31.03
CA VAL A 392 -7.43 34.19 30.59
C VAL A 392 -7.20 32.73 30.33
N THR A 393 -8.00 31.88 30.97
CA THR A 393 -8.05 30.44 30.68
C THR A 393 -9.29 30.13 29.85
N THR A 394 -9.05 29.58 28.66
CA THR A 394 -10.12 29.11 27.77
C THR A 394 -10.24 27.62 27.95
N ALA A 395 -11.35 27.15 28.53
CA ALA A 395 -11.63 25.74 28.69
C ALA A 395 -12.47 25.23 27.49
N ILE A 396 -12.01 24.14 26.90
CA ILE A 396 -12.66 23.43 25.80
C ILE A 396 -13.13 22.09 26.37
N GLU A 397 -14.43 21.91 26.49
CA GLU A 397 -15.07 20.72 27.01
C GLU A 397 -15.80 19.99 25.87
N ILE A 398 -15.45 18.71 25.68
CA ILE A 398 -16.07 17.84 24.70
C ILE A 398 -16.77 16.71 25.44
N ARG A 399 -18.05 16.50 25.18
CA ARG A 399 -18.82 15.35 25.67
C ARG A 399 -19.34 14.53 24.50
N CYS A 400 -18.97 13.27 24.47
CA CYS A 400 -19.44 12.28 23.51
C CYS A 400 -19.41 10.88 24.15
N ALA A 401 -19.70 9.84 23.37
CA ALA A 401 -19.60 8.46 23.85
C ALA A 401 -18.16 8.04 24.13
N TYR A 402 -17.17 8.81 23.68
CA TYR A 402 -15.75 8.57 23.86
C TYR A 402 -15.14 9.59 24.82
N GLY A 403 -14.23 9.16 25.66
CA GLY A 403 -13.47 10.03 26.56
C GLY A 403 -11.98 9.81 26.39
N ASN A 404 -11.20 10.72 26.95
CA ASN A 404 -9.76 10.79 26.78
C ASN A 404 -9.38 10.94 25.30
N LEU A 405 -10.08 11.81 24.60
CA LEU A 405 -9.80 12.13 23.20
C LEU A 405 -8.37 12.67 23.02
N PRO A 406 -7.80 12.67 21.80
CA PRO A 406 -6.47 13.20 21.55
C PRO A 406 -6.24 14.58 22.17
N SER A 407 -5.04 14.85 22.62
CA SER A 407 -4.67 16.17 23.17
C SER A 407 -4.63 17.20 22.08
N PHE A 408 -5.07 18.41 22.42
CA PHE A 408 -4.83 19.56 21.55
C PHE A 408 -3.35 19.96 21.61
N ALA A 409 -2.80 20.32 20.47
CA ALA A 409 -1.57 21.07 20.39
C ALA A 409 -1.88 22.47 19.85
N PHE A 410 -0.96 23.42 19.99
CA PHE A 410 -1.13 24.72 19.38
C PHE A 410 0.15 25.22 18.71
N ILE A 411 -0.04 25.96 17.63
CA ILE A 411 1.03 26.70 16.96
C ILE A 411 0.60 28.15 16.89
N GLY A 412 1.49 29.07 17.18
CA GLY A 412 1.19 30.48 17.00
C GLY A 412 2.14 31.38 17.75
N SER A 413 1.98 32.67 17.55
CA SER A 413 2.73 33.66 18.30
C SER A 413 1.77 34.74 18.80
N VAL A 414 1.54 34.73 20.09
CA VAL A 414 0.98 35.86 20.80
C VAL A 414 2.12 36.79 21.17
N ARG A 415 2.00 38.09 20.88
CA ARG A 415 3.03 39.09 21.15
C ARG A 415 2.44 40.23 21.96
N ASP A 416 3.26 40.80 22.85
CA ASP A 416 2.93 42.02 23.57
C ASP A 416 3.19 43.27 22.74
N THR A 417 3.04 44.45 23.33
CA THR A 417 3.27 45.76 22.71
C THR A 417 4.73 46.00 22.29
N GLU A 418 5.65 45.30 22.88
CA GLU A 418 7.09 45.38 22.63
C GLU A 418 7.51 44.36 21.58
N GLY A 419 6.57 43.50 21.09
CA GLY A 419 6.79 42.45 20.10
C GLY A 419 7.41 41.18 20.71
N MET A 420 7.49 41.10 22.04
CA MET A 420 7.99 39.93 22.75
C MET A 420 6.94 38.80 22.73
N SER A 421 7.40 37.55 22.64
CA SER A 421 6.52 36.40 22.71
C SER A 421 5.89 36.23 24.11
N VAL A 422 4.56 36.09 24.11
CA VAL A 422 3.81 35.76 25.33
C VAL A 422 3.66 34.25 25.41
N PRO A 423 4.12 33.59 26.49
CA PRO A 423 4.03 32.14 26.61
C PRO A 423 2.57 31.72 26.89
N VAL A 424 1.88 31.22 25.90
CA VAL A 424 0.58 30.54 26.06
C VAL A 424 0.86 29.14 26.58
N THR A 425 0.10 28.68 27.57
CA THR A 425 0.22 27.31 28.11
C THR A 425 -1.04 26.50 27.82
N PHE A 426 -0.87 25.20 27.75
CA PHE A 426 -1.93 24.22 27.52
C PHE A 426 -1.91 23.21 28.66
N SER A 427 -3.07 22.78 29.13
CA SER A 427 -3.24 21.70 30.08
C SER A 427 -4.48 20.86 29.74
N ASP A 428 -4.46 19.58 30.08
CA ASP A 428 -5.58 18.66 29.97
C ASP A 428 -5.62 17.74 31.21
N ARG A 429 -6.52 16.75 31.22
CA ARG A 429 -6.64 15.75 32.29
C ARG A 429 -5.90 14.47 31.98
N LYS A 430 -5.09 14.44 30.92
CA LYS A 430 -4.34 13.26 30.56
C LYS A 430 -3.24 12.97 31.58
N GLY A 431 -3.00 11.70 31.77
CA GLY A 431 -1.85 11.23 32.53
C GLY A 431 -0.55 11.64 31.86
N ASP A 432 0.39 12.12 32.67
CA ASP A 432 1.71 12.51 32.21
C ASP A 432 2.83 11.64 32.82
N LYS A 433 2.47 10.58 33.55
CA LYS A 433 3.39 9.53 33.94
C LYS A 433 3.96 8.84 32.70
N GLU A 434 5.22 8.52 32.72
CA GLU A 434 5.83 7.77 31.63
C GLU A 434 5.28 6.34 31.56
N ASN A 435 5.28 5.79 30.37
CA ASN A 435 5.02 4.38 30.11
C ASN A 435 6.20 3.81 29.33
N GLU A 436 7.37 3.86 29.99
CA GLU A 436 8.64 3.48 29.36
C GLU A 436 8.94 2.00 29.53
N LEU A 437 9.60 1.41 28.54
CA LEU A 437 10.10 0.04 28.63
C LEU A 437 11.04 -0.07 29.85
N CYS A 438 10.79 -1.07 30.68
CA CYS A 438 11.56 -1.30 31.89
C CYS A 438 11.63 -0.05 32.78
N ALA A 439 10.57 0.80 32.83
CA ALA A 439 10.50 2.04 33.60
C ALA A 439 11.72 2.95 33.39
N ASN A 440 12.38 2.89 32.25
CA ASN A 440 13.61 3.58 31.91
C ASN A 440 14.82 3.24 32.81
N HIS A 441 14.74 2.17 33.64
CA HIS A 441 15.76 1.71 34.57
C HIS A 441 16.20 0.27 34.31
N GLY A 442 16.20 -0.12 33.07
CA GLY A 442 16.65 -1.44 32.59
C GLY A 442 16.74 -1.50 31.10
N VAL A 443 17.26 -2.60 30.63
CA VAL A 443 17.37 -2.92 29.20
C VAL A 443 16.38 -4.03 28.87
N CYS A 444 15.58 -3.82 27.84
CA CYS A 444 14.64 -4.83 27.36
C CYS A 444 15.35 -5.90 26.54
N ASP A 445 15.14 -7.15 26.90
CA ASP A 445 15.46 -8.31 26.08
C ASP A 445 14.19 -8.72 25.30
N PHE A 446 14.10 -8.31 24.05
CA PHE A 446 12.96 -8.57 23.17
C PHE A 446 12.79 -10.05 22.79
N ASP A 447 13.81 -10.89 23.01
CA ASP A 447 13.71 -12.34 22.75
C ASP A 447 12.94 -13.04 23.87
N THR A 448 13.11 -12.56 25.11
CA THR A 448 12.50 -13.15 26.30
C THR A 448 11.38 -12.30 26.91
N GLY A 449 11.22 -11.05 26.48
CA GLY A 449 10.25 -10.12 27.07
C GLY A 449 10.57 -9.73 28.51
N THR A 450 11.84 -9.79 28.92
CA THR A 450 12.25 -9.52 30.30
C THR A 450 13.10 -8.28 30.41
N CYS A 451 12.88 -7.52 31.47
CA CYS A 451 13.70 -6.37 31.81
C CYS A 451 14.96 -6.80 32.56
N LEU A 452 16.09 -6.40 32.04
CA LEU A 452 17.37 -6.48 32.75
C LEU A 452 17.58 -5.16 33.52
N CYS A 453 17.21 -5.14 34.79
CA CYS A 453 17.29 -3.92 35.59
C CYS A 453 18.71 -3.44 35.81
N ASP A 454 18.90 -2.11 35.90
CA ASP A 454 20.19 -1.47 36.08
C ASP A 454 20.87 -1.86 37.39
N ARG A 455 22.21 -2.05 37.33
CA ARG A 455 23.04 -2.50 38.46
C ARG A 455 23.99 -1.41 38.85
N ASN A 456 24.29 -1.35 40.14
CA ASN A 456 25.40 -0.53 40.64
C ASN A 456 26.70 -1.33 40.62
N THR A 457 27.58 -1.05 39.69
CA THR A 457 28.82 -1.81 39.50
C THR A 457 30.02 -1.34 40.35
N THR A 458 29.93 -0.18 41.01
CA THR A 458 31.13 0.46 41.54
C THR A 458 31.55 0.05 42.94
N ASN A 459 30.70 -0.54 43.80
CA ASN A 459 31.07 -0.83 45.18
C ASN A 459 30.46 -2.08 45.83
N PHE A 460 29.70 -2.92 45.12
CA PHE A 460 28.99 -4.06 45.71
C PHE A 460 29.20 -5.38 44.97
N PRO A 461 29.04 -6.53 45.67
CA PRO A 461 29.16 -7.84 45.04
C PRO A 461 28.18 -8.03 43.90
N ASP A 462 28.54 -8.89 42.96
CA ASP A 462 27.90 -9.15 41.65
C ASP A 462 26.37 -9.39 41.63
N ASP A 463 25.69 -9.42 42.79
CA ASP A 463 24.27 -9.75 42.90
C ASP A 463 23.39 -8.56 43.35
N TRP A 464 23.88 -7.32 43.36
CA TRP A 464 23.07 -6.20 43.84
C TRP A 464 22.55 -5.32 42.73
N TYR A 465 21.21 -5.46 42.50
CA TYR A 465 20.46 -4.59 41.62
C TYR A 465 20.12 -3.30 42.36
N TRP A 466 20.29 -2.17 41.72
CA TRP A 466 19.84 -0.88 42.22
C TRP A 466 18.38 -0.65 41.94
N TRP A 467 17.91 -1.22 40.83
CA TRP A 467 16.54 -1.19 40.40
C TRP A 467 15.94 -2.59 40.45
N GLU A 468 14.70 -2.67 40.91
CA GLU A 468 13.99 -3.93 41.11
C GLU A 468 12.55 -3.78 40.60
N SER A 469 11.83 -4.89 40.56
CA SER A 469 10.41 -4.94 40.25
C SER A 469 9.59 -4.03 41.16
N SER A 470 8.68 -3.25 40.57
CA SER A 470 7.81 -2.34 41.33
C SER A 470 6.48 -3.00 41.71
N ASP A 471 5.73 -2.33 42.60
CA ASP A 471 4.32 -2.61 42.87
C ASP A 471 3.37 -1.78 42.00
N GLY A 472 3.91 -0.89 41.10
CA GLY A 472 3.18 0.06 40.33
C GLY A 472 2.80 1.35 41.05
N TYR A 473 3.11 1.46 42.35
CA TYR A 473 2.84 2.65 43.20
C TYR A 473 4.11 3.30 43.72
N GLY A 474 5.26 2.91 43.20
CA GLY A 474 6.57 3.39 43.65
C GLY A 474 7.18 2.59 44.78
N GLY A 475 6.61 1.46 45.17
CA GLY A 475 7.13 0.49 46.15
C GLY A 475 7.71 -0.76 45.47
N ALA A 476 8.44 -1.58 46.27
CA ALA A 476 8.89 -2.88 45.77
C ALA A 476 7.70 -3.83 45.56
N GLY A 477 7.65 -4.55 44.45
CA GLY A 477 6.53 -5.42 44.15
C GLY A 477 6.83 -6.54 43.15
N GLY A 478 5.82 -7.00 42.48
CA GLY A 478 5.88 -8.14 41.56
C GLY A 478 5.86 -7.80 40.08
N ARG A 479 5.78 -6.54 39.69
CA ARG A 479 5.87 -6.09 38.30
C ARG A 479 7.33 -6.11 37.85
N PRO A 480 7.72 -6.93 36.88
CA PRO A 480 9.12 -7.02 36.46
C PRO A 480 9.53 -5.85 35.56
N ASP A 481 9.18 -4.63 35.96
CA ASP A 481 9.31 -3.38 35.17
C ASP A 481 10.51 -2.52 35.54
N CYS A 482 11.31 -2.92 36.54
CA CYS A 482 12.44 -2.13 37.11
C CYS A 482 12.03 -0.75 37.67
N GLY A 483 10.76 -0.55 37.99
CA GLY A 483 10.20 0.73 38.43
C GLY A 483 10.44 1.05 39.94
N TYR A 484 11.16 0.22 40.68
CA TYR A 484 11.47 0.47 42.11
C TYR A 484 12.96 0.64 42.38
N GLN A 485 13.31 1.80 42.93
CA GLN A 485 14.67 2.05 43.37
C GLN A 485 14.89 1.57 44.82
N ARG A 486 15.81 0.63 44.99
CA ARG A 486 16.20 0.16 46.32
C ARG A 486 17.06 1.21 47.03
N VAL A 487 16.45 1.99 47.90
CA VAL A 487 17.15 3.01 48.69
C VAL A 487 17.75 2.40 49.94
N GLU A 488 19.07 2.24 50.04
CA GLU A 488 19.72 2.05 51.34
C GLU A 488 19.93 3.38 52.03
N SER A 489 19.52 3.40 53.29
CA SER A 489 19.55 4.48 54.26
C SER A 489 20.65 5.53 54.03
N ALA A 490 20.19 6.70 53.63
CA ALA A 490 20.74 8.04 53.87
C ALA A 490 22.23 8.17 54.19
N THR A 491 23.09 8.07 53.23
CA THR A 491 24.32 8.85 53.18
C THR A 491 24.20 9.83 52.01
N ASN A 492 24.53 11.10 52.19
CA ASN A 492 24.56 12.16 51.18
C ASN A 492 25.64 11.88 50.11
N GLU A 493 25.66 10.70 49.55
CA GLU A 493 26.60 10.33 48.49
C GLU A 493 25.91 10.49 47.12
N THR A 494 26.64 11.08 46.21
CA THR A 494 26.24 11.21 44.80
C THR A 494 25.92 9.82 44.25
N GLN A 495 24.72 9.68 43.66
CA GLN A 495 24.31 8.42 43.06
C GLN A 495 25.09 8.20 41.74
N SER A 496 25.54 6.97 41.51
CA SER A 496 26.20 6.62 40.25
C SER A 496 25.16 6.17 39.22
N CYS A 497 25.28 6.67 38.01
CA CYS A 497 24.45 6.20 36.89
C CYS A 497 24.90 4.84 36.39
N PRO A 498 24.02 4.09 35.73
CA PRO A 498 24.34 2.80 35.11
C PRO A 498 25.46 2.94 34.08
N VAL A 499 26.15 1.84 33.87
CA VAL A 499 27.25 1.75 32.89
C VAL A 499 26.87 0.77 31.79
N ALA A 500 27.28 1.11 30.58
CA ALA A 500 27.13 0.23 29.41
C ALA A 500 28.42 0.25 28.56
N VAL A 501 28.57 -0.74 27.74
CA VAL A 501 29.65 -0.85 26.77
C VAL A 501 29.56 0.24 25.73
N VAL A 502 30.63 1.02 25.53
CA VAL A 502 30.63 2.06 24.47
C VAL A 502 30.72 1.48 23.09
N PHE A 503 29.99 2.04 22.13
CA PHE A 503 30.00 1.61 20.75
C PHE A 503 31.30 1.97 19.99
N ALA A 504 31.98 3.01 20.40
CA ALA A 504 33.24 3.44 19.80
C ALA A 504 34.15 4.02 20.90
N ASP A 505 35.29 3.37 21.07
CA ASP A 505 36.30 3.80 22.02
C ASP A 505 37.69 3.67 21.40
N ALA A 506 38.63 4.40 21.93
CA ALA A 506 40.03 4.22 21.56
C ALA A 506 40.57 2.92 22.16
N SER A 507 41.06 2.04 21.31
CA SER A 507 41.67 0.77 21.71
C SER A 507 42.84 0.99 22.61
N VAL A 508 42.78 0.55 23.89
CA VAL A 508 43.83 0.73 24.91
C VAL A 508 43.83 -0.46 25.88
N PRO A 509 44.82 -1.33 25.81
CA PRO A 509 45.86 -1.59 24.82
C PRO A 509 45.30 -2.27 23.55
N SER A 510 46.20 -2.68 22.63
CA SER A 510 45.80 -3.34 21.35
C SER A 510 44.85 -4.50 21.59
N TYR A 511 43.71 -4.48 20.87
CA TYR A 511 42.59 -5.41 20.93
C TYR A 511 41.64 -5.25 22.17
N GLU A 512 41.88 -4.29 23.02
CA GLU A 512 40.92 -3.92 24.07
C GLU A 512 40.27 -2.58 23.71
N SER A 513 38.99 -2.62 23.51
CA SER A 513 38.10 -1.47 23.32
C SER A 513 36.72 -1.86 23.85
N TYR A 514 35.82 -0.92 23.87
CA TYR A 514 34.48 -1.10 24.41
C TYR A 514 34.44 -1.31 25.91
N ASP A 515 35.16 -0.46 26.64
CA ASP A 515 35.02 -0.40 28.09
C ASP A 515 33.60 0.02 28.52
N GLU A 516 33.17 -0.45 29.69
CA GLU A 516 31.94 0.03 30.33
C GLU A 516 32.11 1.46 30.78
N VAL A 517 31.24 2.34 30.31
CA VAL A 517 31.24 3.77 30.59
C VAL A 517 29.88 4.20 31.09
N THR A 518 29.84 5.16 32.00
CA THR A 518 28.61 5.75 32.52
C THR A 518 27.69 6.20 31.36
N CYS A 519 26.41 5.78 31.42
CA CYS A 519 25.42 6.04 30.40
C CYS A 519 25.88 5.60 28.98
N GLY A 520 26.66 4.51 28.87
CA GLY A 520 27.20 4.02 27.61
C GLY A 520 28.01 5.03 26.80
N GLY A 521 28.43 6.15 27.43
CA GLY A 521 29.03 7.29 26.75
C GLY A 521 28.10 7.98 25.76
N LYS A 522 26.77 7.68 25.78
CA LYS A 522 25.72 8.20 24.89
C LYS A 522 24.63 8.96 25.65
N GLY A 523 24.89 9.31 26.89
CA GLY A 523 23.98 10.08 27.71
C GLY A 523 24.73 10.92 28.77
N ALA A 524 23.99 11.81 29.44
CA ALA A 524 24.44 12.60 30.53
C ALA A 524 23.92 12.01 31.85
N CYS A 525 24.83 11.74 32.77
CA CYS A 525 24.48 11.24 34.08
C CYS A 525 23.96 12.36 35.00
N ASN A 526 22.80 12.17 35.60
CA ASN A 526 22.28 12.99 36.66
C ASN A 526 22.71 12.38 38.02
N ASN A 527 23.81 12.86 38.57
CA ASN A 527 24.32 12.35 39.86
C ASN A 527 23.42 12.61 41.08
N ALA A 528 22.34 13.36 40.95
CA ALA A 528 21.36 13.55 42.01
C ALA A 528 20.36 12.40 42.09
N THR A 529 20.00 11.86 40.92
CA THR A 529 18.98 10.79 40.77
C THR A 529 19.61 9.44 40.46
N GLY A 530 20.83 9.40 39.89
CA GLY A 530 21.43 8.19 39.33
C GLY A 530 20.88 7.77 37.96
N GLY A 531 20.07 8.60 37.30
CA GLY A 531 19.50 8.34 35.99
C GLY A 531 20.34 8.89 34.83
N CYS A 532 20.23 8.27 33.66
CA CYS A 532 20.87 8.74 32.45
C CYS A 532 19.86 9.49 31.58
N THR A 533 20.25 10.66 31.08
CA THR A 533 19.53 11.35 30.00
C THR A 533 20.22 11.00 28.69
N CYS A 534 19.64 10.14 27.91
CA CYS A 534 20.23 9.62 26.67
C CYS A 534 20.20 10.65 25.54
N HIS A 535 21.17 10.53 24.60
CA HIS A 535 21.11 11.22 23.34
C HIS A 535 19.86 10.74 22.54
N PRO A 536 19.19 11.58 21.74
CA PRO A 536 17.95 11.24 21.06
C PRO A 536 17.93 9.93 20.25
N ASP A 537 19.08 9.50 19.72
CA ASP A 537 19.20 8.26 18.96
C ASP A 537 19.36 7.00 19.85
N PHE A 538 19.43 7.19 21.18
CA PHE A 538 19.66 6.12 22.15
C PHE A 538 18.56 6.13 23.21
N TYR A 539 18.35 4.99 23.87
CA TYR A 539 17.40 4.83 24.95
C TYR A 539 17.75 3.63 25.84
N GLY A 540 16.91 3.31 26.81
CA GLY A 540 17.19 2.38 27.89
C GLY A 540 17.87 3.07 29.06
N GLY A 541 17.81 2.50 30.27
CA GLY A 541 18.32 3.12 31.48
C GLY A 541 19.80 3.47 31.44
N ASP A 542 20.59 2.69 30.71
CA ASP A 542 22.04 2.84 30.50
C ASP A 542 22.43 3.46 29.15
N CYS A 543 21.47 3.86 28.32
CA CYS A 543 21.65 4.38 26.97
C CYS A 543 22.37 3.41 26.02
N SER A 544 22.25 2.11 26.22
CA SER A 544 22.87 1.10 25.36
C SER A 544 22.02 0.76 24.11
N LEU A 545 20.71 0.92 24.18
CA LEU A 545 19.81 0.63 23.08
C LEU A 545 19.76 1.77 22.08
N ARG A 546 19.67 1.42 20.81
CA ARG A 546 19.54 2.39 19.70
C ARG A 546 18.12 2.39 19.14
N ARG A 547 17.67 3.58 18.77
CA ARG A 547 16.43 3.72 18.00
C ARG A 547 16.71 3.36 16.56
N CYS A 548 15.85 2.55 15.96
CA CYS A 548 15.92 2.28 14.54
C CYS A 548 15.35 3.44 13.72
N PRO A 549 15.73 3.55 12.44
CA PRO A 549 15.12 4.48 11.51
C PRO A 549 13.61 4.29 11.43
N THR A 550 12.91 5.41 11.38
CA THR A 550 11.46 5.42 11.20
C THR A 550 11.11 5.84 9.78
N GLY A 551 10.07 5.25 9.24
CA GLY A 551 9.56 5.55 7.91
C GLY A 551 8.04 5.71 7.90
N LYS A 552 7.48 5.81 6.71
CA LYS A 552 6.05 5.75 6.51
C LYS A 552 5.59 4.29 6.68
N ALA A 553 4.53 4.08 7.43
CA ALA A 553 3.98 2.75 7.67
C ALA A 553 3.43 2.15 6.37
N TRP A 554 3.75 0.89 6.11
CA TRP A 554 3.08 0.09 5.08
C TRP A 554 1.72 -0.40 5.56
N PHE A 555 1.64 -0.78 6.81
CA PHE A 555 0.44 -1.26 7.46
C PHE A 555 0.33 -0.61 8.83
N ASP A 556 -0.74 0.11 9.07
CA ASP A 556 -1.06 0.74 10.34
C ASP A 556 -2.58 0.91 10.49
N GLU A 557 -3.01 1.32 11.65
CA GLU A 557 -4.40 1.65 11.90
C GLU A 557 -4.81 2.91 11.13
N ALA A 558 -5.95 2.86 10.46
CA ALA A 558 -6.51 4.02 9.81
C ALA A 558 -6.92 5.09 10.85
N ARG A 559 -6.39 6.30 10.71
CA ARG A 559 -6.63 7.41 11.65
C ARG A 559 -7.92 8.17 11.34
N ALA A 560 -8.37 8.12 10.11
CA ALA A 560 -9.63 8.70 9.63
C ALA A 560 -10.08 7.91 8.40
N ASP A 561 -11.26 8.23 7.87
CA ASP A 561 -11.79 7.56 6.67
C ASP A 561 -10.78 7.60 5.54
N ASN A 562 -10.36 6.39 5.10
CA ASN A 562 -9.37 6.19 4.05
C ASN A 562 -8.04 6.92 4.26
N ALA A 563 -7.67 7.18 5.51
CA ALA A 563 -6.40 7.80 5.89
C ALA A 563 -5.61 6.90 6.84
N ALA A 564 -4.57 6.30 6.29
CA ALA A 564 -3.59 5.46 6.97
C ALA A 564 -2.18 5.83 6.51
N HIS A 565 -1.21 4.96 6.71
CA HIS A 565 0.18 5.11 6.28
C HIS A 565 0.87 6.31 6.94
N SER A 566 0.81 6.33 8.28
CA SER A 566 1.39 7.39 9.08
C SER A 566 2.93 7.40 9.02
N TYR A 567 3.52 8.57 9.22
CA TYR A 567 4.97 8.70 9.40
C TYR A 567 5.38 8.34 10.84
N GLY A 568 6.63 7.91 11.00
CA GLY A 568 7.22 7.60 12.29
C GLY A 568 7.13 6.13 12.70
N ALA A 569 6.64 5.25 11.82
CA ALA A 569 6.66 3.82 12.07
C ALA A 569 8.11 3.30 12.07
N GLU A 570 8.50 2.62 13.14
CA GLU A 570 9.80 1.97 13.25
C GLU A 570 9.93 0.91 12.16
N CYS A 571 11.04 0.93 11.44
CA CYS A 571 11.28 0.06 10.29
C CYS A 571 10.12 0.03 9.29
N GLY A 572 9.33 1.14 9.20
CA GLY A 572 8.19 1.26 8.28
C GLY A 572 7.11 0.19 8.44
N GLY A 573 7.11 -0.57 9.54
CA GLY A 573 6.24 -1.73 9.74
C GLY A 573 6.55 -2.91 8.82
N MET A 574 7.71 -2.93 8.15
CA MET A 574 8.16 -4.00 7.23
C MET A 574 9.52 -4.57 7.60
N GLY A 575 9.87 -4.49 8.86
CA GLY A 575 11.08 -5.08 9.42
C GLY A 575 11.07 -5.02 10.92
N ASN A 576 11.96 -5.78 11.54
CA ASN A 576 12.19 -5.74 12.97
C ASN A 576 13.44 -4.90 13.27
N CYS A 577 13.37 -4.14 14.34
CA CYS A 577 14.51 -3.36 14.80
C CYS A 577 15.51 -4.24 15.53
N ASP A 578 16.77 -4.21 15.17
CA ASP A 578 17.86 -4.64 16.02
C ASP A 578 18.29 -3.45 16.87
N HIS A 579 17.77 -3.37 18.07
CA HIS A 579 18.03 -2.26 19.00
C HIS A 579 19.49 -2.20 19.47
N THR A 580 20.28 -3.24 19.23
CA THR A 580 21.72 -3.24 19.56
C THR A 580 22.50 -2.45 18.51
N THR A 581 22.20 -2.65 17.24
CA THR A 581 22.88 -1.97 16.12
C THR A 581 22.15 -0.70 15.69
N GLY A 582 20.84 -0.58 15.94
CA GLY A 582 19.98 0.48 15.42
C GLY A 582 19.67 0.30 13.94
N GLU A 583 19.76 -0.91 13.44
CA GLU A 583 19.48 -1.23 12.04
C GLU A 583 18.17 -2.02 11.91
N CYS A 584 17.42 -1.71 10.87
CA CYS A 584 16.21 -2.46 10.55
C CYS A 584 16.55 -3.74 9.79
N VAL A 585 16.11 -4.88 10.30
CA VAL A 585 16.12 -6.15 9.57
C VAL A 585 14.84 -6.22 8.73
N CYS A 586 14.98 -5.84 7.47
CA CYS A 586 13.84 -5.74 6.57
C CYS A 586 13.30 -7.10 6.16
N ARG A 587 11.98 -7.18 5.98
CA ARG A 587 11.31 -8.29 5.32
C ARG A 587 11.87 -8.47 3.91
N GLU A 588 11.92 -9.71 3.43
CA GLU A 588 12.39 -10.04 2.08
C GLU A 588 11.62 -9.24 1.01
N GLY A 589 12.36 -8.58 0.14
CA GLY A 589 11.84 -7.71 -0.91
C GLY A 589 11.71 -6.24 -0.52
N TRP A 590 11.81 -5.90 0.77
CA TRP A 590 11.84 -4.51 1.25
C TRP A 590 13.26 -4.00 1.46
N THR A 591 13.46 -2.73 1.21
CA THR A 591 14.76 -2.05 1.25
C THR A 591 14.60 -0.63 1.80
N GLY A 592 15.73 0.06 2.01
CA GLY A 592 15.75 1.37 2.64
C GLY A 592 16.19 1.29 4.09
N ALA A 593 16.59 2.40 4.69
CA ALA A 593 17.04 2.43 6.08
C ALA A 593 15.93 2.04 7.05
N ALA A 594 14.70 2.39 6.73
CA ALA A 594 13.51 2.07 7.50
C ALA A 594 12.61 1.03 6.80
N CYS A 595 13.15 0.19 5.92
CA CYS A 595 12.37 -0.81 5.17
C CYS A 595 11.16 -0.22 4.42
N GLU A 596 11.23 1.05 4.07
CA GLU A 596 10.13 1.81 3.54
C GLU A 596 9.85 1.55 2.05
N ARG A 597 10.71 0.79 1.35
CA ARG A 597 10.64 0.60 -0.10
C ARG A 597 10.44 -0.84 -0.49
N LEU A 598 9.40 -1.12 -1.25
CA LEU A 598 9.27 -2.38 -1.97
C LEU A 598 10.12 -2.28 -3.25
N GLY A 599 11.27 -2.95 -3.26
CA GLY A 599 12.16 -2.99 -4.42
C GLY A 599 11.60 -3.80 -5.58
N CYS A 600 12.19 -3.65 -6.74
CA CYS A 600 11.89 -4.47 -7.90
C CYS A 600 12.35 -5.92 -7.71
N GLY A 601 11.63 -6.88 -8.26
CA GLY A 601 11.98 -8.30 -8.17
C GLY A 601 13.07 -8.71 -9.16
N GLY A 602 13.47 -9.99 -9.10
CA GLY A 602 14.51 -10.61 -9.91
C GLY A 602 15.75 -10.99 -9.09
N ASP A 603 16.61 -11.85 -9.61
CA ASP A 603 17.86 -12.23 -8.95
C ASP A 603 18.83 -11.03 -8.81
N GLU A 604 18.78 -10.13 -9.76
CA GLU A 604 19.30 -8.76 -9.71
C GLU A 604 18.14 -7.81 -9.94
N GLU A 605 18.24 -6.55 -9.52
CA GLU A 605 17.17 -5.56 -9.76
C GLU A 605 16.72 -5.57 -11.23
N CYS A 606 15.42 -5.81 -11.45
CA CYS A 606 14.86 -5.97 -12.79
C CYS A 606 15.60 -7.01 -13.66
N SER A 607 16.10 -8.09 -13.02
CA SER A 607 16.86 -9.17 -13.66
C SER A 607 18.07 -8.68 -14.48
N GLY A 608 18.60 -7.52 -14.15
CA GLY A 608 19.71 -6.88 -14.88
C GLY A 608 19.31 -6.35 -16.27
N HIS A 609 18.02 -6.35 -16.60
CA HIS A 609 17.49 -5.98 -17.92
C HIS A 609 16.48 -4.83 -17.87
N GLY A 610 16.67 -3.94 -16.91
CA GLY A 610 15.83 -2.77 -16.74
C GLY A 610 16.32 -1.87 -15.62
N ARG A 611 15.53 -0.85 -15.31
CA ARG A 611 15.77 0.05 -14.20
C ARG A 611 14.61 0.03 -13.23
N CYS A 612 14.93 -0.10 -11.96
CA CYS A 612 13.97 -0.05 -10.87
C CYS A 612 13.65 1.42 -10.54
N LEU A 613 12.42 1.84 -10.72
CA LEU A 613 11.98 3.22 -10.59
C LEU A 613 10.73 3.33 -9.71
N PRO A 614 10.63 4.36 -8.85
CA PRO A 614 9.42 4.61 -8.07
C PRO A 614 8.26 5.07 -8.97
N MET A 615 7.03 4.83 -8.49
CA MET A 615 5.81 5.09 -9.23
C MET A 615 5.73 6.53 -9.78
N PHE A 616 6.16 7.55 -9.01
CA PHE A 616 6.16 8.94 -9.49
C PHE A 616 7.10 9.18 -10.68
N ARG A 617 8.19 8.40 -10.81
CA ARG A 617 9.07 8.46 -11.97
C ARG A 617 8.51 7.71 -13.16
N LEU A 618 7.87 6.56 -12.91
CA LEU A 618 7.16 5.81 -13.96
C LEU A 618 6.08 6.68 -14.61
N ALA A 619 5.32 7.45 -13.82
CA ALA A 619 4.32 8.40 -14.32
C ALA A 619 4.88 9.41 -15.35
N ARG A 620 6.09 9.89 -15.11
CA ARG A 620 6.76 10.84 -16.01
C ARG A 620 7.33 10.23 -17.28
N LEU A 621 7.49 8.91 -17.28
CA LEU A 621 8.02 8.14 -18.39
C LEU A 621 6.91 7.38 -19.14
N ARG A 622 5.67 7.67 -18.83
CA ARG A 622 4.52 7.11 -19.53
C ARG A 622 4.55 7.48 -21.01
N GLU A 623 4.18 6.54 -21.83
CA GLU A 623 3.99 6.73 -23.28
C GLU A 623 2.58 6.27 -23.66
N SER A 624 2.02 6.92 -24.65
CA SER A 624 0.79 6.52 -25.34
C SER A 624 1.13 6.26 -26.81
N ASN A 625 0.87 5.06 -27.30
CA ASN A 625 1.23 4.63 -28.67
C ASN A 625 2.68 4.93 -29.08
N GLY A 626 3.61 4.92 -28.11
CA GLY A 626 5.03 5.21 -28.30
C GLY A 626 5.42 6.69 -28.30
N GLU A 627 4.44 7.59 -28.11
CA GLU A 627 4.71 9.02 -27.87
C GLU A 627 4.79 9.30 -26.38
N PRO A 628 5.70 10.18 -25.94
CA PRO A 628 5.76 10.62 -24.56
C PRO A 628 4.42 11.24 -24.13
N ASP A 629 3.78 10.66 -23.15
CA ASP A 629 2.54 11.14 -22.55
C ASP A 629 2.69 11.18 -21.02
N PRO A 630 3.56 12.07 -20.51
CA PRO A 630 3.89 12.11 -19.11
C PRO A 630 2.71 12.54 -18.26
N THR A 631 2.56 11.89 -17.11
CA THR A 631 1.57 12.25 -16.12
C THR A 631 2.23 12.41 -14.74
N VAL A 632 1.44 12.68 -13.70
CA VAL A 632 1.90 12.82 -12.32
C VAL A 632 1.28 11.74 -11.44
N TYR A 633 2.05 11.26 -10.46
CA TYR A 633 1.56 10.36 -9.43
C TYR A 633 2.18 10.78 -8.09
N GLY A 634 1.33 11.11 -7.10
CA GLY A 634 1.76 11.66 -5.82
C GLY A 634 2.20 13.12 -5.90
N SER A 635 3.23 13.49 -5.13
CA SER A 635 3.73 14.88 -5.08
C SER A 635 4.52 15.25 -6.32
N THR A 636 4.34 16.48 -6.80
CA THR A 636 5.12 17.08 -7.89
C THR A 636 6.45 17.69 -7.42
N ASP A 637 6.63 17.95 -6.14
CA ASP A 637 7.78 18.64 -5.60
C ASP A 637 8.87 17.68 -5.14
N LEU A 638 9.96 17.65 -5.92
CA LEU A 638 11.15 16.81 -5.67
C LEU A 638 12.04 17.33 -4.53
N VAL A 639 11.72 18.45 -3.93
CA VAL A 639 12.49 19.04 -2.83
C VAL A 639 11.67 18.90 -1.57
N ARG A 640 12.00 17.88 -0.78
CA ARG A 640 11.55 17.82 0.62
C ARG A 640 12.46 18.74 1.44
N PRO A 641 11.99 19.88 1.98
CA PRO A 641 12.63 20.42 3.16
C PRO A 641 12.37 19.41 4.30
N PHE A 642 13.39 19.04 5.02
CA PHE A 642 13.27 18.23 6.22
C PHE A 642 12.13 18.79 7.11
N GLY A 643 11.09 17.99 7.36
CA GLY A 643 10.04 18.33 8.32
C GLY A 643 8.73 18.90 7.75
N THR A 644 8.53 18.97 6.44
CA THR A 644 7.21 19.29 5.88
C THR A 644 6.57 18.07 5.28
N SER A 645 5.44 17.65 5.86
CA SER A 645 4.55 16.66 5.27
C SER A 645 3.93 17.22 4.00
N VAL A 646 4.47 16.86 2.84
CA VAL A 646 3.75 17.08 1.60
C VAL A 646 2.75 15.94 1.51
N TYR A 647 1.48 16.21 1.78
CA TYR A 647 0.41 15.24 1.67
C TYR A 647 0.28 14.81 0.22
N ALA A 648 0.78 13.61 -0.08
CA ALA A 648 0.21 12.84 -1.18
C ALA A 648 -1.27 12.59 -0.83
N SER A 649 -2.15 12.62 -1.81
CA SER A 649 -3.52 12.12 -1.62
C SER A 649 -3.45 10.75 -0.93
N PRO A 650 -4.35 10.39 0.00
CA PRO A 650 -4.37 9.05 0.59
C PRO A 650 -4.24 7.92 -0.43
N SER A 651 -4.80 8.11 -1.63
CA SER A 651 -4.74 7.14 -2.74
C SER A 651 -3.39 7.03 -3.45
N THR A 652 -2.41 7.88 -3.12
CA THR A 652 -1.08 7.89 -3.75
C THR A 652 0.05 7.86 -2.71
N TRP A 653 -0.24 7.28 -1.56
CA TRP A 653 0.70 7.18 -0.44
C TRP A 653 2.01 6.47 -0.82
N ASP A 654 1.93 5.55 -1.76
CA ASP A 654 2.97 4.66 -2.24
C ASP A 654 3.91 5.28 -3.31
N PHE A 655 3.68 6.53 -3.73
CA PHE A 655 4.32 7.15 -4.89
C PHE A 655 5.85 7.05 -4.91
N ASP A 656 6.51 7.03 -3.75
CA ASP A 656 7.95 6.90 -3.56
C ASP A 656 8.36 5.63 -2.80
N MET A 657 7.40 4.78 -2.43
CA MET A 657 7.60 3.55 -1.67
C MET A 657 7.52 2.30 -2.54
N MET A 658 6.70 2.32 -3.59
CA MET A 658 6.58 1.24 -4.54
C MET A 658 7.40 1.50 -5.79
N TYR A 659 8.13 0.47 -6.22
CA TYR A 659 9.04 0.52 -7.36
C TYR A 659 8.62 -0.51 -8.41
N GLY A 660 8.66 -0.12 -9.68
CA GLY A 660 8.41 -0.98 -10.81
C GLY A 660 9.60 -1.00 -11.78
N CYS A 661 9.71 -2.08 -12.51
CA CYS A 661 10.76 -2.23 -13.52
C CYS A 661 10.41 -1.52 -14.82
N LEU A 662 11.34 -0.69 -15.25
CA LEU A 662 11.39 -0.14 -16.59
C LEU A 662 12.31 -1.02 -17.43
N CYS A 663 11.73 -1.95 -18.20
CA CYS A 663 12.50 -2.93 -18.92
C CYS A 663 13.21 -2.37 -20.15
N ASP A 664 14.39 -2.92 -20.45
CA ASP A 664 15.16 -2.57 -21.64
C ASP A 664 14.41 -2.98 -22.91
N SER A 665 14.20 -2.03 -23.80
CA SER A 665 13.72 -2.32 -25.14
C SER A 665 14.90 -2.75 -26.02
N GLY A 666 14.74 -3.76 -26.90
CA GLY A 666 15.79 -4.32 -27.73
C GLY A 666 16.42 -3.40 -28.80
N GLY A 667 16.47 -2.08 -28.59
CA GLY A 667 17.17 -1.12 -29.41
C GLY A 667 18.44 -0.65 -28.71
N ARG A 668 19.54 -0.56 -29.44
CA ARG A 668 20.91 -0.26 -29.02
C ARG A 668 20.98 0.63 -27.78
N GLY A 669 21.32 0.03 -26.65
CA GLY A 669 21.79 0.76 -25.49
C GLY A 669 23.20 1.27 -25.75
N GLY A 670 23.38 2.56 -25.87
CA GLY A 670 24.68 3.20 -25.74
C GLY A 670 25.13 3.09 -24.29
N ALA A 671 26.28 2.45 -24.06
CA ALA A 671 26.91 2.43 -22.76
C ALA A 671 27.29 3.87 -22.36
N GLY A 672 26.86 4.27 -21.18
CA GLY A 672 27.37 5.45 -20.49
C GLY A 672 26.42 6.64 -20.53
N ASP A 673 25.65 6.81 -19.46
CA ASP A 673 25.42 8.16 -18.95
C ASP A 673 25.21 8.12 -17.42
N SER A 674 26.22 8.64 -16.75
CA SER A 674 26.13 9.21 -15.44
C SER A 674 25.35 10.54 -15.55
N ASP A 675 24.26 10.67 -14.85
CA ASP A 675 23.69 11.93 -14.36
C ASP A 675 23.35 13.03 -15.36
N GLY A 676 22.69 12.73 -16.46
CA GLY A 676 22.25 13.81 -17.34
C GLY A 676 21.06 13.41 -18.19
N PHE A 677 19.90 13.99 -17.88
CA PHE A 677 18.77 14.04 -18.78
C PHE A 677 19.21 14.69 -20.11
N GLN A 678 19.62 13.91 -21.07
CA GLN A 678 19.65 14.30 -22.46
C GLN A 678 19.14 13.13 -23.30
N GLY A 679 18.08 13.40 -24.06
CA GLY A 679 17.29 12.51 -24.86
C GLY A 679 18.04 11.44 -25.62
N GLY A 680 18.12 10.28 -25.05
CA GLY A 680 18.49 9.04 -25.70
C GLY A 680 17.33 8.08 -25.54
N ALA A 681 16.81 7.60 -26.64
CA ALA A 681 15.61 6.77 -26.73
C ALA A 681 15.65 5.54 -25.81
N TYR A 682 15.17 5.70 -24.59
CA TYR A 682 14.76 4.61 -23.75
C TYR A 682 13.25 4.44 -23.87
N ARG A 683 12.81 3.31 -24.34
CA ARG A 683 11.39 2.97 -24.41
C ARG A 683 11.07 1.91 -23.41
N PRO A 684 10.27 2.26 -22.40
CA PRO A 684 9.81 1.31 -21.40
C PRO A 684 8.63 0.49 -21.89
N ARG A 685 8.60 -0.77 -21.49
CA ARG A 685 7.41 -1.58 -21.54
C ARG A 685 7.21 -2.32 -20.23
N VAL A 686 6.17 -1.95 -19.52
CA VAL A 686 5.58 -2.78 -18.47
C VAL A 686 4.43 -3.55 -19.12
N GLY A 687 4.53 -4.86 -19.08
CA GLY A 687 3.51 -5.90 -19.11
C GLY A 687 2.27 -5.79 -19.98
N THR A 688 2.10 -4.84 -20.90
CA THR A 688 0.95 -4.81 -21.77
C THR A 688 1.33 -4.47 -23.21
N ARG A 689 1.12 -5.45 -24.08
CA ARG A 689 1.04 -5.39 -25.55
C ARG A 689 2.04 -4.47 -26.24
N GLY A 690 3.20 -5.02 -26.45
CA GLY A 690 4.30 -4.31 -26.98
C GLY A 690 4.28 -3.94 -28.43
N LEU A 691 4.83 -2.80 -28.73
CA LEU A 691 5.31 -2.42 -30.06
C LEU A 691 6.83 -2.50 -30.05
N VAL A 692 7.41 -3.35 -30.90
CA VAL A 692 8.85 -3.39 -31.16
C VAL A 692 9.09 -2.59 -32.42
N SER A 693 9.81 -1.48 -32.34
CA SER A 693 10.43 -0.90 -33.52
C SER A 693 11.95 -0.94 -33.33
N GLY A 694 12.61 -1.76 -34.10
CA GLY A 694 14.05 -1.80 -34.18
C GLY A 694 14.49 -2.19 -35.58
N LYS A 695 15.53 -1.56 -36.10
CA LYS A 695 16.11 -1.90 -37.38
C LYS A 695 16.66 -3.33 -37.35
N TYR A 696 16.08 -4.20 -38.15
CA TYR A 696 16.39 -5.62 -38.22
C TYR A 696 17.72 -5.86 -38.95
N THR A 697 18.78 -6.16 -38.22
CA THR A 697 20.02 -6.64 -38.84
C THR A 697 20.60 -7.91 -38.23
N ASP A 698 20.02 -8.42 -37.13
CA ASP A 698 20.42 -9.70 -36.52
C ASP A 698 19.33 -10.19 -35.53
N ASN A 699 18.67 -11.29 -35.83
CA ASN A 699 17.51 -11.84 -35.12
C ASN A 699 17.76 -12.22 -33.66
N SER A 700 19.01 -12.34 -33.24
CA SER A 700 19.37 -12.67 -31.85
C SER A 700 19.47 -11.46 -30.91
N LYS A 701 19.35 -10.22 -31.42
CA LYS A 701 19.54 -8.97 -30.68
C LYS A 701 18.31 -8.09 -30.55
N LEU A 702 17.16 -8.54 -31.02
CA LEU A 702 15.95 -7.71 -31.20
C LEU A 702 14.84 -7.96 -30.19
N ALA A 703 14.91 -9.05 -29.43
CA ALA A 703 13.95 -9.30 -28.38
C ALA A 703 14.22 -8.32 -27.20
N GLY A 704 13.28 -7.45 -26.93
CA GLY A 704 13.27 -6.66 -25.70
C GLY A 704 13.03 -7.55 -24.49
N TRP A 705 13.05 -6.94 -23.33
CA TRP A 705 12.73 -7.61 -22.08
C TRP A 705 11.35 -7.16 -21.58
N GLY A 706 10.67 -8.01 -20.84
CA GLY A 706 9.34 -7.77 -20.32
C GLY A 706 9.06 -8.62 -19.08
N GLY A 707 7.80 -8.60 -18.64
CA GLY A 707 7.40 -9.17 -17.36
C GLY A 707 7.63 -8.18 -16.21
N TYR A 708 7.13 -8.50 -15.04
CA TYR A 708 7.20 -7.59 -13.88
C TYR A 708 8.64 -7.38 -13.37
N THR A 709 9.54 -8.31 -13.62
CA THR A 709 10.97 -8.24 -13.27
C THR A 709 11.89 -8.03 -14.48
N CYS A 710 11.38 -7.80 -15.68
CA CYS A 710 12.18 -7.79 -16.90
C CYS A 710 12.95 -9.10 -17.15
N GLY A 711 12.53 -10.19 -16.56
CA GLY A 711 13.19 -11.51 -16.69
C GLY A 711 12.80 -12.30 -17.94
N ARG A 712 11.83 -11.81 -18.72
CA ARG A 712 11.31 -12.50 -19.90
C ARG A 712 11.65 -11.76 -21.17
N ARG A 713 12.01 -12.52 -22.20
CA ARG A 713 12.19 -11.98 -23.55
C ARG A 713 10.82 -11.66 -24.20
N THR A 714 10.75 -10.59 -24.95
CA THR A 714 9.59 -10.31 -25.82
C THR A 714 9.81 -10.94 -27.18
N CYS A 715 8.76 -11.48 -27.79
CA CYS A 715 8.84 -12.01 -29.15
C CYS A 715 8.52 -10.94 -30.20
N PRO A 716 8.97 -11.12 -31.45
CA PRO A 716 8.58 -10.28 -32.56
C PRO A 716 7.04 -10.24 -32.75
N THR A 717 6.58 -9.07 -33.18
CA THR A 717 5.15 -8.86 -33.47
C THR A 717 4.95 -8.66 -34.97
N GLY A 718 3.78 -8.99 -35.47
CA GLY A 718 3.44 -8.86 -36.89
C GLY A 718 1.95 -8.81 -37.13
N ASP A 719 1.60 -8.51 -38.38
CA ASP A 719 0.25 -8.55 -38.87
C ASP A 719 -0.22 -10.00 -39.03
N ASN A 720 -1.47 -10.26 -38.69
CA ASN A 720 -2.07 -11.58 -38.96
C ASN A 720 -2.69 -11.61 -40.36
N PRO A 721 -2.07 -12.25 -41.35
CA PRO A 721 -2.56 -12.20 -42.70
C PRO A 721 -3.88 -12.98 -42.94
N ARG A 722 -4.42 -13.64 -41.91
CA ARG A 722 -5.73 -14.28 -41.94
C ARG A 722 -6.89 -13.38 -41.57
N THR A 723 -6.62 -12.25 -40.94
CA THR A 723 -7.61 -11.21 -40.69
C THR A 723 -7.79 -10.39 -41.96
N SER A 724 -8.82 -9.56 -42.04
CA SER A 724 -9.15 -8.78 -43.25
C SER A 724 -7.92 -8.02 -43.76
N PRO A 725 -7.76 -7.74 -45.06
CA PRO A 725 -6.60 -7.00 -45.53
C PRO A 725 -6.53 -5.65 -44.86
N GLY A 726 -5.63 -5.58 -43.85
CA GLY A 726 -5.33 -4.35 -43.12
C GLY A 726 -4.62 -3.37 -44.06
N GLU A 727 -4.86 -2.09 -43.83
CA GLU A 727 -4.19 -1.00 -44.53
C GLU A 727 -2.98 -0.51 -43.75
N MET A 728 -1.92 -0.11 -44.44
CA MET A 728 -0.76 0.51 -43.87
C MET A 728 -1.07 1.97 -43.52
N GLU A 729 -0.50 2.47 -42.45
CA GLU A 729 -0.60 3.87 -42.12
C GLU A 729 0.04 4.74 -43.20
N VAL A 730 -0.67 5.78 -43.64
CA VAL A 730 -0.17 6.79 -44.56
C VAL A 730 -0.43 8.15 -43.97
N GLN A 731 0.62 8.93 -43.75
CA GLN A 731 0.56 10.29 -43.24
C GLN A 731 1.06 11.26 -44.29
N THR A 732 0.35 12.37 -44.47
CA THR A 732 0.74 13.45 -45.40
C THR A 732 1.26 14.65 -44.63
N VAL A 733 2.46 15.07 -44.96
CA VAL A 733 3.15 16.23 -44.35
C VAL A 733 3.19 17.35 -45.36
N ALA A 734 2.49 18.46 -45.12
CA ALA A 734 2.40 19.61 -46.01
C ALA A 734 3.60 20.56 -45.80
N CYS A 735 4.74 20.26 -46.43
CA CYS A 735 5.91 21.11 -46.35
C CYS A 735 5.85 22.27 -47.35
N THR A 736 5.70 23.50 -46.88
CA THR A 736 5.58 24.73 -47.69
C THR A 736 6.85 25.58 -47.75
N LEU A 737 8.00 25.02 -47.40
CA LEU A 737 9.30 25.73 -47.48
C LEU A 737 9.76 25.95 -48.93
N SER A 738 10.43 27.05 -49.18
CA SER A 738 11.06 27.38 -50.45
C SER A 738 12.59 27.49 -50.35
N ALA A 739 13.09 27.33 -49.17
CA ALA A 739 14.53 27.31 -48.80
C ALA A 739 14.65 26.69 -47.40
N ASP A 740 15.88 26.41 -46.99
CA ASP A 740 16.24 25.87 -45.71
C ASP A 740 15.99 24.33 -45.58
N SER A 741 16.10 23.81 -44.38
CA SER A 741 15.89 22.42 -44.03
C SER A 741 14.87 22.29 -42.90
N PHE A 742 14.30 21.12 -42.76
CA PHE A 742 13.36 20.78 -41.68
C PHE A 742 13.67 19.43 -41.08
N THR A 743 13.13 19.15 -39.92
CA THR A 743 13.21 17.83 -39.29
C THR A 743 11.83 17.22 -39.09
N MET A 744 11.75 15.90 -39.08
CA MET A 744 10.58 15.14 -38.72
C MET A 744 10.86 14.37 -37.42
N THR A 745 9.89 14.35 -36.56
CA THR A 745 9.98 13.58 -35.29
C THR A 745 8.91 12.50 -35.27
N PHE A 746 9.32 11.28 -34.96
CA PHE A 746 8.41 10.14 -34.79
C PHE A 746 8.70 9.43 -33.48
N ARG A 747 7.66 9.31 -32.64
CA ARG A 747 7.79 8.70 -31.32
C ARG A 747 8.95 9.30 -30.50
N GLY A 748 9.06 10.63 -30.49
CA GLY A 748 10.06 11.37 -29.73
C GLY A 748 11.48 11.30 -30.26
N VAL A 749 11.72 10.69 -31.43
CA VAL A 749 13.04 10.67 -32.09
C VAL A 749 12.99 11.52 -33.35
N THR A 750 13.94 12.46 -33.47
CA THR A 750 13.98 13.44 -34.55
C THR A 750 15.03 13.07 -35.60
N THR A 751 14.70 13.26 -36.87
CA THR A 751 15.63 13.09 -38.01
C THR A 751 16.78 14.07 -37.98
N GLU A 752 17.84 13.82 -38.74
CA GLU A 752 18.72 14.86 -39.20
C GLU A 752 17.94 15.83 -40.10
N GLU A 753 18.56 16.97 -40.40
CA GLU A 753 17.96 17.99 -41.26
C GLU A 753 17.73 17.47 -42.68
N ILE A 754 16.48 17.58 -43.14
CA ILE A 754 16.03 17.22 -44.48
C ILE A 754 15.96 18.50 -45.30
N ALA A 755 16.64 18.54 -46.42
CA ALA A 755 16.62 19.70 -47.31
C ALA A 755 15.22 19.90 -47.93
N PHE A 756 14.80 21.16 -48.16
CA PHE A 756 13.48 21.46 -48.76
C PHE A 756 13.31 20.83 -50.16
N ASP A 757 14.41 20.66 -50.87
CA ASP A 757 14.46 20.05 -52.21
C ASP A 757 14.87 18.56 -52.21
N ALA A 758 14.80 17.91 -51.01
CA ALA A 758 15.12 16.48 -50.90
C ALA A 758 14.22 15.61 -51.76
N THR A 759 14.79 14.57 -52.33
CA THR A 759 14.08 13.54 -53.08
C THR A 759 13.37 12.55 -52.18
N THR A 760 12.45 11.75 -52.73
CA THR A 760 11.75 10.68 -51.96
C THR A 760 12.73 9.72 -51.30
N VAL A 761 13.88 9.43 -51.93
CA VAL A 761 14.90 8.53 -51.42
C VAL A 761 15.62 9.13 -50.20
N GLU A 762 15.90 10.44 -50.25
CA GLU A 762 16.57 11.14 -49.15
C GLU A 762 15.64 11.31 -47.95
N VAL A 763 14.38 11.62 -48.16
CA VAL A 763 13.38 11.66 -47.11
C VAL A 763 13.19 10.28 -46.46
N ALA A 764 13.08 9.22 -47.26
CA ALA A 764 13.00 7.86 -46.77
C ALA A 764 14.24 7.48 -45.92
N ALA A 765 15.43 7.79 -46.45
CA ALA A 765 16.68 7.50 -45.75
C ALA A 765 16.77 8.25 -44.39
N ALA A 766 16.34 9.53 -44.34
CA ALA A 766 16.30 10.27 -43.09
C ALA A 766 15.38 9.67 -42.05
N LEU A 767 14.17 9.25 -42.41
CA LEU A 767 13.22 8.59 -41.54
C LEU A 767 13.69 7.20 -41.13
N GLU A 768 14.24 6.41 -42.03
CA GLU A 768 14.77 5.08 -41.78
C GLU A 768 16.02 5.07 -40.87
N LEU A 769 16.69 6.21 -40.69
CA LEU A 769 17.76 6.37 -39.70
C LEU A 769 17.22 6.46 -38.28
N LEU A 770 15.95 6.79 -38.09
CA LEU A 770 15.32 6.81 -36.78
C LEU A 770 15.29 5.39 -36.18
N THR A 771 15.60 5.27 -34.91
CA THR A 771 15.49 3.98 -34.20
C THR A 771 14.02 3.53 -34.07
N THR A 772 13.09 4.41 -34.34
CA THR A 772 11.63 4.22 -34.21
C THR A 772 10.95 3.85 -35.52
N VAL A 773 11.69 3.85 -36.62
CA VAL A 773 11.20 3.57 -37.97
C VAL A 773 12.06 2.47 -38.60
N GLY A 774 11.44 1.42 -39.11
CA GLY A 774 12.12 0.36 -39.83
C GLY A 774 12.25 0.68 -41.31
N SER A 775 11.15 0.72 -42.03
CA SER A 775 11.11 1.03 -43.46
C SER A 775 9.87 1.82 -43.84
N VAL A 776 10.03 2.79 -44.70
CA VAL A 776 8.95 3.65 -45.20
C VAL A 776 8.99 3.74 -46.73
N SER A 777 7.83 3.98 -47.34
CA SER A 777 7.72 4.38 -48.74
C SER A 777 7.30 5.82 -48.81
N ILE A 778 8.05 6.62 -49.56
CA ILE A 778 7.78 8.05 -49.74
C ILE A 778 7.28 8.33 -51.13
N SER A 779 6.20 9.09 -51.19
CA SER A 779 5.70 9.66 -52.45
C SER A 779 5.32 11.12 -52.22
N PHE A 780 5.38 11.93 -53.26
CA PHE A 780 4.91 13.31 -53.26
C PHE A 780 3.59 13.37 -53.99
N THR A 781 2.63 14.12 -53.45
CA THR A 781 1.29 14.27 -54.10
C THR A 781 1.40 15.03 -55.39
N SER A 782 2.36 15.93 -55.51
CA SER A 782 2.74 16.67 -56.71
C SER A 782 4.21 17.08 -56.65
N GLY A 783 4.86 17.27 -57.82
CA GLY A 783 6.26 17.65 -57.91
C GLY A 783 7.25 16.51 -57.66
N ASP A 784 8.53 16.85 -57.60
CA ASP A 784 9.66 15.90 -57.49
C ASP A 784 10.53 16.16 -56.24
N VAL A 785 10.16 17.10 -55.36
CA VAL A 785 10.93 17.56 -54.18
C VAL A 785 10.05 17.55 -52.92
N ALA A 786 10.69 17.55 -51.75
CA ALA A 786 10.05 17.37 -50.42
C ALA A 786 9.13 18.55 -50.07
N CYS A 787 9.39 19.76 -50.52
CA CYS A 787 8.58 20.92 -50.20
C CYS A 787 8.18 21.72 -51.43
N ASP A 788 6.96 22.19 -51.52
CA ASP A 788 6.45 23.12 -52.50
C ASP A 788 5.65 24.25 -51.81
N PRO A 789 6.04 25.50 -51.93
CA PRO A 789 5.31 26.62 -51.32
C PRO A 789 3.89 26.83 -51.83
N LEU A 790 3.50 26.08 -52.87
CA LEU A 790 2.15 26.09 -53.45
C LEU A 790 1.27 24.97 -52.90
N TRP A 791 1.80 24.05 -52.12
CA TRP A 791 1.00 22.98 -51.54
C TRP A 791 -0.08 23.50 -50.62
N VAL A 792 -1.23 22.86 -50.70
CA VAL A 792 -2.40 23.16 -49.88
C VAL A 792 -2.77 21.93 -49.08
N TYR A 793 -3.72 22.06 -48.18
CA TYR A 793 -4.25 20.98 -47.38
C TYR A 793 -4.47 19.67 -48.17
N GLY A 794 -3.93 18.58 -47.70
CA GLY A 794 -3.97 17.28 -48.36
C GLY A 794 -2.91 17.06 -49.46
N GLU A 795 -2.03 18.04 -49.71
CA GLU A 795 -0.87 17.91 -50.59
C GLU A 795 0.39 17.90 -49.79
N GLY A 796 1.36 17.08 -50.14
CA GLY A 796 2.62 17.02 -49.44
C GLY A 796 3.41 15.75 -49.63
N ILE A 797 4.28 15.50 -48.66
CA ILE A 797 5.07 14.28 -48.54
C ILE A 797 4.17 13.20 -47.96
N GLN A 798 3.87 12.17 -48.73
CA GLN A 798 3.17 10.99 -48.22
C GLN A 798 4.16 9.97 -47.72
N VAL A 799 4.06 9.69 -46.42
CA VAL A 799 4.86 8.70 -45.74
C VAL A 799 4.00 7.46 -45.48
N THR A 800 4.26 6.38 -46.18
CA THR A 800 3.64 5.08 -45.90
C THR A 800 4.55 4.26 -45.05
N PHE A 801 4.08 3.89 -43.87
CA PHE A 801 4.85 3.04 -42.92
C PHE A 801 4.71 1.58 -43.35
N LEU A 802 5.84 0.95 -43.71
CA LEU A 802 5.86 -0.44 -44.19
C LEU A 802 6.06 -1.47 -43.08
N THR A 803 6.76 -1.07 -42.02
CA THR A 803 7.18 -1.98 -40.94
C THR A 803 6.50 -1.70 -39.61
N GLU A 804 6.04 -0.50 -39.39
CA GLU A 804 5.22 -0.12 -38.22
C GLU A 804 3.77 -0.43 -38.54
N LEU A 805 3.10 -1.14 -37.64
CA LEU A 805 1.76 -1.65 -37.83
C LEU A 805 0.77 -0.99 -36.86
N GLY A 806 -0.48 -0.91 -37.29
CA GLY A 806 -1.57 -0.30 -36.55
C GLY A 806 -1.76 1.18 -36.84
N ASP A 807 -2.64 1.81 -36.08
CA ASP A 807 -2.86 3.24 -36.03
C ASP A 807 -1.65 3.89 -35.34
N LEU A 808 -0.88 4.68 -36.08
CA LEU A 808 0.39 5.25 -35.64
C LEU A 808 0.20 6.71 -35.21
N PRO A 809 1.02 7.19 -34.24
CA PRO A 809 1.02 8.61 -33.90
C PRO A 809 1.49 9.45 -35.09
N LEU A 810 0.95 10.66 -35.19
CA LEU A 810 1.33 11.59 -36.27
C LEU A 810 2.80 12.01 -36.14
N LEU A 811 3.45 12.14 -37.28
CA LEU A 811 4.74 12.81 -37.37
C LEU A 811 4.61 14.25 -36.88
N SER A 812 5.60 14.74 -36.15
CA SER A 812 5.72 16.16 -35.85
C SER A 812 6.95 16.78 -36.58
N THR A 813 6.93 18.06 -36.86
CA THR A 813 7.94 18.72 -37.67
C THR A 813 8.49 19.97 -36.98
N SER A 814 9.72 20.36 -37.33
CA SER A 814 10.36 21.54 -36.72
C SER A 814 9.68 22.88 -37.00
N PHE A 815 8.79 22.93 -38.00
CA PHE A 815 8.08 24.15 -38.40
C PHE A 815 6.58 24.06 -38.24
N ASP A 816 6.08 23.09 -37.43
CA ASP A 816 4.67 22.84 -37.22
C ASP A 816 3.86 22.71 -38.53
N PHE A 817 4.42 21.98 -39.50
CA PHE A 817 3.71 21.71 -40.74
C PHE A 817 2.44 20.90 -40.41
N GLU A 818 1.40 21.12 -41.21
CA GLU A 818 0.18 20.33 -41.08
C GLU A 818 0.48 18.89 -41.46
N VAL A 819 0.22 18.00 -40.54
CA VAL A 819 0.34 16.52 -40.70
C VAL A 819 -1.03 15.91 -40.50
N GLU A 820 -1.48 15.14 -41.48
CA GLU A 820 -2.77 14.46 -41.39
C GLU A 820 -2.63 12.95 -41.69
N PRO A 821 -3.41 12.11 -41.03
CA PRO A 821 -3.53 10.71 -41.45
C PRO A 821 -4.33 10.66 -42.73
N THR A 822 -3.70 10.25 -43.81
CA THR A 822 -4.37 10.05 -45.10
C THR A 822 -5.05 8.68 -45.13
N VAL A 823 -4.44 7.71 -44.47
CA VAL A 823 -4.99 6.36 -44.27
C VAL A 823 -4.60 5.94 -42.85
N ASP A 824 -5.58 5.70 -41.99
CA ASP A 824 -5.34 5.12 -40.66
C ASP A 824 -4.95 3.65 -40.82
N GLY A 825 -3.84 3.27 -40.20
CA GLY A 825 -3.34 1.90 -40.26
C GLY A 825 -4.25 0.93 -39.49
N THR A 826 -4.66 -0.14 -40.15
CA THR A 826 -5.56 -1.15 -39.59
C THR A 826 -4.94 -2.54 -39.48
N LYS A 827 -3.67 -2.68 -39.86
CA LYS A 827 -2.93 -3.93 -39.67
C LYS A 827 -2.74 -4.20 -38.18
N GLU A 828 -2.91 -5.45 -37.79
CA GLU A 828 -2.67 -5.82 -36.40
C GLU A 828 -1.17 -5.90 -36.10
N ASN A 829 -0.86 -5.79 -34.80
CA ASN A 829 0.49 -5.92 -34.27
C ASN A 829 0.51 -7.00 -33.18
N TYR A 830 0.22 -8.24 -33.58
CA TYR A 830 0.12 -9.36 -32.66
C TYR A 830 1.48 -10.03 -32.44
N GLU A 831 1.72 -10.51 -31.20
CA GLU A 831 2.86 -11.37 -30.87
C GLU A 831 2.86 -12.58 -31.81
N CYS A 832 4.02 -12.86 -32.41
CA CYS A 832 4.18 -13.90 -33.41
C CYS A 832 3.12 -13.84 -34.53
N ALA A 833 2.69 -12.62 -34.93
CA ALA A 833 1.65 -12.37 -35.93
C ALA A 833 0.33 -13.14 -35.66
N GLY A 834 0.10 -13.60 -34.44
CA GLY A 834 -1.02 -14.47 -34.08
C GLY A 834 -0.99 -15.84 -34.73
N GLN A 835 0.15 -16.28 -35.31
CA GLN A 835 0.36 -17.55 -35.98
C GLN A 835 1.53 -18.35 -35.44
N GLY A 836 1.99 -18.00 -34.25
CA GLY A 836 3.06 -18.68 -33.52
C GLY A 836 2.89 -18.58 -32.03
N ILE A 837 3.68 -19.34 -31.30
CA ILE A 837 3.75 -19.31 -29.84
C ILE A 837 5.12 -18.72 -29.45
N CYS A 838 5.11 -17.72 -28.60
CA CYS A 838 6.29 -17.07 -28.06
C CYS A 838 6.98 -17.95 -27.03
N ASP A 839 8.26 -18.20 -27.23
CA ASP A 839 9.15 -18.71 -26.22
C ASP A 839 9.77 -17.51 -25.49
N PHE A 840 9.28 -17.24 -24.29
CA PHE A 840 9.68 -16.08 -23.47
C PHE A 840 11.10 -16.20 -22.88
N ASP A 841 11.73 -17.37 -22.94
CA ASP A 841 13.11 -17.55 -22.49
C ASP A 841 14.10 -17.11 -23.59
N THR A 842 13.75 -17.38 -24.83
CA THR A 842 14.60 -17.08 -26.00
C THR A 842 14.17 -15.85 -26.79
N GLY A 843 12.90 -15.43 -26.67
CA GLY A 843 12.30 -14.36 -27.47
C GLY A 843 12.04 -14.77 -28.92
N VAL A 844 11.88 -16.07 -29.17
CA VAL A 844 11.69 -16.62 -30.53
C VAL A 844 10.27 -17.13 -30.69
N CYS A 845 9.66 -16.80 -31.82
CA CYS A 845 8.36 -17.34 -32.19
C CYS A 845 8.49 -18.75 -32.77
N THR A 846 7.78 -19.71 -32.18
CA THR A 846 7.56 -21.01 -32.77
C THR A 846 6.31 -20.94 -33.64
N CYS A 847 6.50 -20.90 -34.97
CA CYS A 847 5.42 -20.76 -35.90
C CYS A 847 4.57 -22.03 -36.03
N LEU A 848 3.28 -21.87 -36.19
CA LEU A 848 2.38 -22.98 -36.50
C LEU A 848 2.72 -23.62 -37.87
N ASP A 849 2.29 -24.85 -38.06
CA ASP A 849 2.52 -25.55 -39.31
C ASP A 849 2.00 -24.75 -40.52
N GLY A 850 2.87 -24.57 -41.53
CA GLY A 850 2.58 -23.78 -42.73
C GLY A 850 2.87 -22.30 -42.61
N TRP A 851 3.36 -21.84 -41.48
CA TRP A 851 3.72 -20.45 -41.25
C TRP A 851 5.23 -20.27 -41.10
N ALA A 852 5.71 -19.11 -41.52
CA ALA A 852 7.13 -18.74 -41.46
C ALA A 852 7.28 -17.23 -41.21
N SER A 853 8.50 -16.80 -40.99
CA SER A 853 8.87 -15.41 -40.79
C SER A 853 8.52 -14.57 -42.01
N SER A 854 7.95 -13.39 -41.79
CA SER A 854 7.57 -12.42 -42.83
C SER A 854 8.61 -11.33 -43.05
N ASP A 855 8.45 -10.58 -44.16
CA ASP A 855 9.14 -9.32 -44.42
C ASP A 855 8.34 -8.10 -43.92
N GLY A 856 7.16 -8.31 -43.34
CA GLY A 856 6.20 -7.28 -42.95
C GLY A 856 5.26 -6.82 -44.06
N ASN A 857 5.52 -7.25 -45.33
CA ASN A 857 4.76 -6.87 -46.52
C ASN A 857 4.05 -8.06 -47.18
N GLY A 858 3.95 -9.19 -46.44
CA GLY A 858 3.22 -10.38 -46.95
C GLY A 858 4.10 -11.34 -47.72
N SER A 859 5.43 -11.18 -47.77
CA SER A 859 6.39 -12.12 -48.34
C SER A 859 7.27 -12.76 -47.24
N THR A 860 8.04 -13.77 -47.63
CA THR A 860 9.03 -14.36 -46.71
C THR A 860 10.10 -13.34 -46.33
N GLY A 861 10.49 -13.31 -45.03
CA GLY A 861 11.55 -12.41 -44.55
C GLY A 861 12.15 -12.88 -43.24
N ASP A 862 12.88 -11.98 -42.59
CA ASP A 862 13.69 -12.27 -41.41
C ASP A 862 13.13 -11.66 -40.15
N ARG A 863 11.87 -11.24 -40.08
CA ARG A 863 11.26 -10.62 -38.91
C ARG A 863 11.13 -11.57 -37.72
N GLY A 864 11.04 -12.88 -37.96
CA GLY A 864 10.81 -13.87 -36.90
C GLY A 864 9.38 -13.89 -36.35
N ASP A 865 8.44 -13.27 -37.03
CA ASP A 865 7.09 -12.96 -36.53
C ASP A 865 6.00 -13.97 -36.89
N CYS A 866 6.28 -14.99 -37.70
CA CYS A 866 5.33 -15.96 -38.21
C CYS A 866 4.22 -15.34 -39.12
N GLY A 867 4.44 -14.16 -39.69
CA GLY A 867 3.48 -13.42 -40.50
C GLY A 867 3.37 -13.86 -41.96
N TYR A 868 4.11 -14.86 -42.40
CA TYR A 868 4.05 -15.38 -43.78
C TYR A 868 3.48 -16.79 -43.84
N HIS A 869 2.46 -17.00 -44.66
CA HIS A 869 1.88 -18.33 -44.93
C HIS A 869 2.50 -18.96 -46.18
N HIS A 870 3.14 -20.10 -46.02
CA HIS A 870 3.53 -20.90 -47.18
C HIS A 870 2.30 -21.38 -47.88
N GLU A 871 2.05 -20.92 -49.10
CA GLU A 871 1.10 -21.58 -49.98
C GLU A 871 1.66 -22.97 -50.27
N PHE A 872 1.20 -23.96 -49.53
CA PHE A 872 1.33 -25.30 -50.07
C PHE A 872 0.60 -25.28 -51.42
N CYS A 873 1.33 -25.51 -52.53
CA CYS A 873 0.70 -25.78 -53.81
C CYS A 873 -0.28 -26.94 -53.56
N THR A 874 -1.51 -26.61 -53.29
CA THR A 874 -2.63 -27.56 -53.46
C THR A 874 -2.81 -27.73 -54.94
N ASP A 875 -1.92 -28.51 -55.53
CA ASP A 875 -2.22 -29.12 -56.81
C ASP A 875 -3.38 -30.08 -56.54
N GLN A 876 -4.60 -29.57 -56.68
CA GLN A 876 -5.82 -30.37 -56.51
C GLN A 876 -5.79 -31.61 -57.42
N SER A 877 -4.91 -31.64 -58.42
CA SER A 877 -4.66 -32.82 -59.27
C SER A 877 -3.95 -33.97 -58.56
N GLN A 878 -3.14 -33.68 -57.54
CA GLN A 878 -2.44 -34.73 -56.77
C GLN A 878 -3.29 -35.30 -55.63
N VAL A 879 -4.21 -34.52 -55.06
CA VAL A 879 -5.11 -34.99 -54.00
C VAL A 879 -6.21 -35.88 -54.59
N GLU A 880 -6.68 -35.59 -55.78
CA GLU A 880 -7.60 -36.50 -56.52
C GLU A 880 -6.94 -37.79 -56.97
N LEU A 881 -5.64 -37.76 -57.36
CA LEU A 881 -4.89 -38.95 -57.69
C LEU A 881 -4.64 -39.87 -56.47
N THR A 882 -4.29 -39.34 -55.34
CA THR A 882 -4.09 -40.14 -54.09
C THR A 882 -5.40 -40.70 -53.54
N LEU A 883 -6.51 -39.96 -53.63
CA LEU A 883 -7.81 -40.47 -53.25
C LEU A 883 -8.30 -41.58 -54.18
N VAL A 884 -8.08 -41.45 -55.52
CA VAL A 884 -8.44 -42.46 -56.50
C VAL A 884 -7.53 -43.71 -56.33
N GLU A 885 -6.23 -43.58 -56.10
CA GLU A 885 -5.34 -44.71 -55.81
C GLU A 885 -5.64 -45.39 -54.47
N THR A 886 -6.00 -44.64 -53.43
CA THR A 886 -6.41 -45.20 -52.13
C THR A 886 -7.74 -45.95 -52.24
N PHE A 887 -8.68 -45.47 -53.02
CA PHE A 887 -9.97 -46.15 -53.31
C PHE A 887 -9.73 -47.38 -54.13
N ALA A 888 -8.83 -47.35 -55.13
CA ALA A 888 -8.50 -48.49 -55.96
C ALA A 888 -7.78 -49.60 -55.17
N LEU A 889 -6.94 -49.25 -54.22
CA LEU A 889 -6.27 -50.20 -53.32
C LEU A 889 -7.22 -50.80 -52.27
N LEU A 890 -8.24 -50.02 -51.83
CA LEU A 890 -9.30 -50.54 -50.94
C LEU A 890 -10.29 -51.45 -51.69
N GLN A 891 -10.51 -51.24 -52.96
CA GLN A 891 -11.33 -52.17 -53.77
C GLN A 891 -10.58 -53.43 -54.24
N ALA A 892 -9.24 -53.38 -54.36
CA ALA A 892 -8.40 -54.57 -54.67
C ALA A 892 -8.10 -55.46 -53.48
N GLY A 893 -8.44 -55.00 -52.25
CA GLY A 893 -8.29 -55.81 -51.02
C GLY A 893 -9.59 -56.45 -50.55
N LEU A 894 -10.63 -56.38 -51.33
CA LEU A 894 -11.96 -57.01 -51.07
C LEU A 894 -12.40 -58.09 -52.08
N GLU A 895 -11.49 -58.56 -52.97
CA GLU A 895 -11.63 -59.80 -53.68
C GLU A 895 -10.78 -60.95 -53.16
#